data_130d541e894e6dbaeee2e9c1aebf743a
#
_entry.id   130d541e894e6dbaeee2e9c1aebf743a
#
_cell.length_a   1.000
_cell.length_b   1.000
_cell.length_c   1.000
_cell.angle_alpha   90.00
_cell.angle_beta   90.00
_cell.angle_gamma   90.00
#
_symmetry.space_group_name_H-M   'P 1'
#
loop_
_entity.id
_entity.type
_entity.pdbx_description
1 polymer ?
#
loop_
_entity_poly.entity_id
_entity_poly.type
_entity_poly.pdbx_seq_one_letter_code
_entity_poly.pdbx_strand_id
1 'polypeptide(L)'
;MFPSCSRQAHRLMPLIAIFLGTIPFSSAQSPEVMATAHRWVSAKFLGEVTPSPAQSYLLVYTRSGTVTKNEVEGHHFRIVNKDYLHGLHFSSDGNVRVVLAAPAKSFEAVVGVDSNDIGYYSNVGRGAVVASVDVAGKTPFRTQVLHEGMAGVPVKVDLGNATEFDLKIEDGGGGVVFGNHFDQADWADARVTLADGKTIWLGDLPTGPLRAPFAAEVPFSFRYGDQPSSYLLRMWESSRSSRRLDDSRMEHTLIYTDPQTGLVMRCVAVEYLDYPAVEWTLYFKNTGSAPTPILENIQALDTRFERSEDGEFILHHSKGSQASPTDFEPFADRLERKQEKSFSAARGRPTNTDLCYFNIALPGEGTIVALGWPGQWAASFARDEGTGLQVRAGQELTHFKLLPGEEVRSPLVALVFWHGDWIDGQNVWRRWMLAHNLPRSEGQLPAPLLSTGTNGYTIEQQGANEQNELGFMQQYLDLGWKFDYWWMDAGWYHFKDGWWNTGTWDPDPARFPHGFRPIADFAHAHGEKTIVWFEPERVTAGSWLWENHPGWLLGKDGGNKLLYLGNPDALKWLTDHVDQLLTEQGIDLYRQDFNFDPLEIWRANDAPDRQGITEIRHVTGYLAYWDELRRRHPGMLIDTCASGGRRDDLETLRRAVPLWRSDYGIDDPPGQQNLTYGLALWVPYFGTGIRSSNTYSFRSTMALAMGAGPDPRSKNVDFPALIKLASQFRQAAPYYYGDYYPLTPYTTDDSFWVARQFDRPTTGDGMVQVFRRSQSPIEKAAFKLRGLDPSAQYSVSSLDSPGEAKFSGRELAEHGLPVVIKDQPGAVIIFYKQVKGTH
;
A
#
# COMPACT_ATOMS: atom_id res chain seq x y z
N MET A 1 58.93 -52.74 10.45
CA MET A 1 59.66 -51.68 9.75
C MET A 1 58.66 -50.70 9.13
N PHE A 2 58.52 -49.52 9.64
CA PHE A 2 57.56 -48.50 9.20
C PHE A 2 58.02 -47.84 7.91
N PRO A 3 57.11 -47.47 7.01
CA PRO A 3 57.37 -46.42 6.05
C PRO A 3 56.63 -45.11 6.38
N SER A 4 57.30 -44.06 6.07
CA SER A 4 57.05 -42.64 6.31
C SER A 4 55.78 -42.04 5.73
N CYS A 5 55.15 -41.20 6.54
CA CYS A 5 54.00 -40.38 6.25
C CYS A 5 54.42 -39.13 5.46
N SER A 6 53.86 -38.92 4.27
CA SER A 6 53.95 -37.66 3.53
C SER A 6 52.70 -36.83 3.84
N ARG A 7 52.89 -35.63 4.47
CA ARG A 7 51.86 -34.62 4.73
C ARG A 7 51.50 -33.91 3.41
N GLN A 8 50.27 -34.08 2.94
CA GLN A 8 49.64 -33.16 1.99
C GLN A 8 48.99 -32.02 2.82
N ALA A 9 49.47 -30.80 2.53
CA ALA A 9 48.86 -29.59 3.09
C ALA A 9 47.62 -29.23 2.32
N HIS A 10 46.45 -29.41 2.95
CA HIS A 10 45.20 -28.81 2.48
C HIS A 10 45.23 -27.30 2.76
N ARG A 11 45.26 -26.48 1.70
CA ARG A 11 44.96 -25.04 1.80
C ARG A 11 43.46 -24.87 2.08
N LEU A 12 43.14 -24.50 3.31
CA LEU A 12 41.80 -23.99 3.66
C LEU A 12 41.67 -22.61 2.96
N MET A 13 40.78 -22.51 1.99
CA MET A 13 40.19 -21.22 1.59
C MET A 13 39.22 -20.79 2.71
N PRO A 14 39.26 -19.52 3.15
CA PRO A 14 38.28 -19.04 4.08
C PRO A 14 36.93 -18.90 3.35
N LEU A 15 35.93 -19.67 3.76
CA LEU A 15 34.54 -19.38 3.50
C LEU A 15 34.24 -18.01 4.17
N ILE A 16 34.07 -16.98 3.36
CA ILE A 16 33.44 -15.75 3.81
C ILE A 16 31.95 -16.07 3.99
N ALA A 17 31.57 -16.45 5.18
CA ALA A 17 30.19 -16.48 5.60
C ALA A 17 29.72 -15.00 5.63
N ILE A 18 28.93 -14.61 4.62
CA ILE A 18 28.18 -13.37 4.67
C ILE A 18 27.12 -13.59 5.75
N PHE A 19 27.39 -13.10 6.96
CA PHE A 19 26.40 -12.90 7.99
C PHE A 19 25.39 -11.86 7.47
N LEU A 20 24.32 -12.31 6.83
CA LEU A 20 23.10 -11.56 6.72
C LEU A 20 22.46 -11.54 8.11
N GLY A 21 22.94 -10.62 8.95
CA GLY A 21 22.30 -10.34 10.23
C GLY A 21 20.84 -9.98 9.99
N THR A 22 19.96 -10.40 10.85
CA THR A 22 18.58 -9.95 10.93
C THR A 22 18.60 -8.42 10.91
N ILE A 23 18.17 -7.82 9.80
CA ILE A 23 18.04 -6.38 9.68
C ILE A 23 16.89 -5.99 10.59
N PRO A 24 17.10 -5.29 11.70
CA PRO A 24 15.99 -4.74 12.47
C PRO A 24 15.38 -3.60 11.66
N PHE A 25 14.20 -3.82 11.08
CA PHE A 25 13.41 -2.80 10.39
C PHE A 25 12.76 -1.81 11.38
N SER A 26 13.43 -1.44 12.43
CA SER A 26 12.90 -0.56 13.45
C SER A 26 13.51 0.84 13.36
N SER A 27 13.06 1.63 12.38
CA SER A 27 12.83 3.04 12.72
C SER A 27 11.46 3.05 13.42
N ALA A 28 11.46 3.26 14.74
CA ALA A 28 10.24 3.29 15.53
C ALA A 28 9.25 4.28 14.87
N GLN A 29 8.05 3.80 14.55
CA GLN A 29 6.98 4.66 14.04
C GLN A 29 6.67 5.71 15.11
N SER A 30 6.24 6.91 14.69
CA SER A 30 5.83 7.94 15.63
C SER A 30 4.79 7.39 16.61
N PRO A 31 4.96 7.55 17.94
CA PRO A 31 3.97 7.11 18.92
C PRO A 31 2.57 7.66 18.64
N GLU A 32 2.47 8.81 18.03
CA GLU A 32 1.21 9.46 17.68
C GLU A 32 0.46 8.71 16.56
N VAL A 33 1.14 8.30 15.49
CA VAL A 33 0.49 7.54 14.42
C VAL A 33 0.11 6.13 14.87
N MET A 34 0.92 5.50 15.73
CA MET A 34 0.58 4.23 16.39
C MET A 34 -0.69 4.36 17.24
N ALA A 35 -0.78 5.41 18.07
CA ALA A 35 -1.96 5.69 18.87
C ALA A 35 -3.19 5.98 17.99
N THR A 36 -3.01 6.59 16.82
CA THR A 36 -4.10 6.82 15.87
C THR A 36 -4.65 5.52 15.31
N ALA A 37 -3.81 4.61 14.86
CA ALA A 37 -4.21 3.28 14.37
C ALA A 37 -4.95 2.50 15.47
N HIS A 38 -4.39 2.48 16.69
CA HIS A 38 -5.00 1.80 17.84
C HIS A 38 -6.37 2.37 18.18
N ARG A 39 -6.54 3.71 18.21
CA ARG A 39 -7.87 4.34 18.44
C ARG A 39 -8.87 3.96 17.34
N TRP A 40 -8.44 3.91 16.09
CA TRP A 40 -9.29 3.49 14.98
C TRP A 40 -9.75 2.04 15.15
N VAL A 41 -8.82 1.13 15.46
CA VAL A 41 -9.11 -0.30 15.73
C VAL A 41 -10.07 -0.44 16.91
N SER A 42 -9.82 0.25 18.04
CA SER A 42 -10.65 0.23 19.22
C SER A 42 -12.09 0.67 18.92
N ALA A 43 -12.25 1.77 18.17
CA ALA A 43 -13.57 2.25 17.78
C ALA A 43 -14.29 1.26 16.84
N LYS A 44 -13.60 0.72 15.83
CA LYS A 44 -14.23 -0.08 14.76
C LYS A 44 -14.46 -1.53 15.15
N PHE A 45 -13.54 -2.15 15.88
CA PHE A 45 -13.63 -3.58 16.20
C PHE A 45 -13.94 -3.86 17.66
N LEU A 46 -13.54 -3.00 18.61
CA LEU A 46 -13.86 -3.19 20.02
C LEU A 46 -15.15 -2.44 20.44
N GLY A 47 -15.56 -1.43 19.68
CA GLY A 47 -16.68 -0.56 20.01
C GLY A 47 -16.34 0.41 21.15
N GLU A 48 -15.06 0.62 21.42
CA GLU A 48 -14.54 1.50 22.45
C GLU A 48 -14.25 2.87 21.83
N VAL A 49 -15.08 3.85 22.12
CA VAL A 49 -14.80 5.23 21.75
C VAL A 49 -13.89 5.82 22.81
N THR A 50 -12.59 5.78 22.56
CA THR A 50 -11.62 6.43 23.44
C THR A 50 -11.70 7.94 23.23
N PRO A 51 -12.00 8.77 24.23
CA PRO A 51 -11.90 10.22 24.10
C PRO A 51 -10.50 10.59 23.61
N SER A 52 -10.41 11.52 22.66
CA SER A 52 -9.12 12.05 22.20
C SER A 52 -8.44 12.80 23.36
N PRO A 53 -7.16 12.59 23.57
CA PRO A 53 -6.71 12.74 24.96
C PRO A 53 -5.64 13.75 25.25
N ALA A 54 -4.74 14.07 24.41
CA ALA A 54 -3.47 14.69 24.86
C ALA A 54 -3.37 16.19 24.56
N GLN A 55 -4.30 16.77 23.83
CA GLN A 55 -4.25 18.17 23.42
C GLN A 55 -5.62 18.83 23.54
N SER A 56 -5.67 20.03 24.07
CA SER A 56 -6.88 20.85 24.07
C SER A 56 -7.17 21.33 22.63
N TYR A 57 -8.45 21.42 22.25
CA TYR A 57 -8.87 21.83 20.91
C TYR A 57 -10.27 22.47 20.92
N LEU A 58 -10.64 23.07 19.77
CA LEU A 58 -11.93 23.70 19.55
C LEU A 58 -12.78 22.87 18.58
N LEU A 59 -14.02 22.55 18.96
CA LEU A 59 -15.05 22.03 18.06
C LEU A 59 -15.92 23.16 17.56
N VAL A 60 -15.98 23.37 16.26
CA VAL A 60 -16.66 24.51 15.65
C VAL A 60 -17.99 24.07 15.05
N TYR A 61 -19.09 24.66 15.56
CA TYR A 61 -20.46 24.45 15.09
C TYR A 61 -21.06 25.80 14.65
N THR A 62 -20.44 26.46 13.69
CA THR A 62 -20.91 27.72 13.13
C THR A 62 -21.57 27.49 11.78
N ARG A 63 -22.38 28.45 11.32
CA ARG A 63 -23.02 28.40 10.00
C ARG A 63 -22.00 28.34 8.85
N SER A 64 -20.86 29.03 9.01
CA SER A 64 -19.76 29.01 8.04
C SER A 64 -18.87 27.77 8.18
N GLY A 65 -19.00 27.02 9.28
CA GLY A 65 -18.08 25.94 9.64
C GLY A 65 -16.69 26.44 10.07
N THR A 66 -16.52 27.76 10.29
CA THR A 66 -15.23 28.40 10.56
C THR A 66 -15.27 29.23 11.84
N VAL A 67 -14.13 29.34 12.48
CA VAL A 67 -13.82 30.29 13.54
C VAL A 67 -12.48 30.95 13.20
N THR A 68 -12.45 32.27 13.27
CA THR A 68 -11.22 33.02 13.07
C THR A 68 -10.49 33.18 14.40
N LYS A 69 -9.17 33.05 14.41
CA LYS A 69 -8.35 33.01 15.64
C LYS A 69 -7.29 34.09 15.62
N ASN A 70 -7.20 34.85 16.71
CA ASN A 70 -6.20 35.88 17.02
C ASN A 70 -6.19 37.09 16.08
N GLU A 71 -6.77 37.00 14.89
CA GLU A 71 -6.94 38.07 13.92
C GLU A 71 -8.17 37.82 13.04
N VAL A 72 -8.70 38.86 12.41
CA VAL A 72 -9.77 38.80 11.42
C VAL A 72 -9.34 39.62 10.20
N GLU A 73 -9.35 39.00 9.01
CA GLU A 73 -8.94 39.61 7.73
C GLU A 73 -7.61 40.42 7.77
N GLY A 74 -6.64 39.94 8.57
CA GLY A 74 -5.34 40.58 8.73
C GLY A 74 -5.26 41.69 9.77
N HIS A 75 -6.33 41.89 10.57
CA HIS A 75 -6.40 42.86 11.64
C HIS A 75 -6.62 42.16 12.97
N HIS A 76 -6.07 42.75 14.08
CA HIS A 76 -6.38 42.29 15.43
C HIS A 76 -7.85 42.52 15.75
N PHE A 77 -8.41 41.70 16.62
CA PHE A 77 -9.78 41.92 17.13
C PHE A 77 -9.91 43.30 17.76
N ARG A 78 -11.01 43.98 17.46
CA ARG A 78 -11.26 45.35 18.01
C ARG A 78 -12.66 45.46 18.53
N ILE A 79 -12.73 45.75 19.84
CA ILE A 79 -14.00 46.09 20.49
C ILE A 79 -13.95 47.58 20.87
N VAL A 80 -14.80 48.37 20.21
CA VAL A 80 -14.77 49.86 20.25
C VAL A 80 -13.38 50.41 19.82
N ASN A 81 -12.62 50.89 20.76
CA ASN A 81 -11.28 51.50 20.53
C ASN A 81 -10.11 50.63 21.10
N LYS A 82 -10.35 49.42 21.48
CA LYS A 82 -9.34 48.58 22.09
C LYS A 82 -9.06 47.35 21.20
N ASP A 83 -7.79 47.16 20.82
CA ASP A 83 -7.29 46.02 20.10
C ASP A 83 -6.92 44.87 21.05
N TYR A 84 -7.12 43.64 20.59
CA TYR A 84 -6.80 42.42 21.35
C TYR A 84 -6.02 41.46 20.43
N LEU A 85 -4.95 40.88 20.95
CA LEU A 85 -4.05 40.02 20.22
C LEU A 85 -4.45 38.54 20.25
N HIS A 86 -5.32 38.13 21.16
CA HIS A 86 -5.72 36.74 21.33
C HIS A 86 -7.25 36.63 21.40
N GLY A 87 -7.77 35.55 20.88
CA GLY A 87 -9.18 35.27 20.99
C GLY A 87 -9.77 34.46 19.84
N LEU A 88 -11.11 34.46 19.79
CA LEU A 88 -11.92 33.78 18.79
C LEU A 88 -12.94 34.76 18.23
N HIS A 89 -13.15 34.70 16.89
CA HIS A 89 -14.16 35.47 16.18
C HIS A 89 -15.08 34.54 15.39
N PHE A 90 -16.39 34.66 15.55
CA PHE A 90 -17.40 33.94 14.79
C PHE A 90 -18.77 34.59 14.82
N SER A 91 -19.64 34.24 13.84
CA SER A 91 -20.95 34.83 13.66
C SER A 91 -22.03 34.20 14.55
N SER A 92 -23.21 34.91 14.63
CA SER A 92 -24.40 34.38 15.31
C SER A 92 -24.87 33.03 14.76
N ASP A 93 -25.65 32.36 15.60
CA ASP A 93 -26.01 30.95 15.52
C ASP A 93 -24.77 30.04 15.51
N GLY A 94 -23.68 30.51 16.11
CA GLY A 94 -22.42 29.82 16.25
C GLY A 94 -22.24 29.24 17.66
N ASN A 95 -21.70 28.04 17.75
CA ASN A 95 -21.25 27.41 18.95
C ASN A 95 -19.82 26.89 18.74
N VAL A 96 -18.92 27.24 19.67
CA VAL A 96 -17.58 26.68 19.73
C VAL A 96 -17.39 25.95 21.05
N ARG A 97 -17.29 24.61 20.94
CA ARG A 97 -16.99 23.80 22.13
C ARG A 97 -15.48 23.75 22.33
N VAL A 98 -15.05 24.14 23.51
CA VAL A 98 -13.68 24.03 23.99
C VAL A 98 -13.52 22.68 24.68
N VAL A 99 -12.65 21.83 24.16
CA VAL A 99 -12.29 20.54 24.77
C VAL A 99 -10.87 20.63 25.31
N LEU A 100 -10.71 20.26 26.58
CA LEU A 100 -9.46 20.43 27.32
C LEU A 100 -8.82 19.08 27.65
N ALA A 101 -7.52 18.99 27.49
CA ALA A 101 -6.74 17.81 27.84
C ALA A 101 -6.65 17.55 29.36
N ALA A 102 -6.98 18.54 30.19
CA ALA A 102 -6.97 18.45 31.64
C ALA A 102 -8.10 19.29 32.26
N PRO A 103 -8.55 18.97 33.48
CA PRO A 103 -9.57 19.76 34.20
C PRO A 103 -9.19 21.24 34.34
N ALA A 104 -10.17 22.13 34.19
CA ALA A 104 -9.95 23.57 34.22
C ALA A 104 -10.70 24.24 35.39
N LYS A 105 -10.04 25.29 35.95
CA LYS A 105 -10.62 26.09 37.03
C LYS A 105 -11.53 27.18 36.50
N SER A 106 -11.06 27.96 35.53
CA SER A 106 -11.78 29.14 35.07
C SER A 106 -11.56 29.44 33.58
N PHE A 107 -12.57 30.07 33.00
CA PHE A 107 -12.50 30.71 31.70
C PHE A 107 -12.62 32.22 31.87
N GLU A 108 -11.78 33.00 31.18
CA GLU A 108 -11.80 34.46 31.16
C GLU A 108 -11.72 34.97 29.74
N ALA A 109 -12.50 36.01 29.42
CA ALA A 109 -12.51 36.70 28.13
C ALA A 109 -13.11 38.12 28.24
N VAL A 110 -13.09 38.85 27.15
CA VAL A 110 -13.95 40.02 26.92
C VAL A 110 -14.77 39.75 25.68
N VAL A 111 -16.09 39.77 25.76
CA VAL A 111 -16.98 39.53 24.62
C VAL A 111 -17.62 40.80 24.13
N GLY A 112 -17.65 41.03 22.80
CA GLY A 112 -18.28 42.17 22.16
C GLY A 112 -18.44 42.00 20.65
N VAL A 113 -19.21 42.91 20.04
CA VAL A 113 -19.27 42.94 18.55
C VAL A 113 -18.01 43.56 18.01
N ASP A 114 -17.43 42.94 16.97
CA ASP A 114 -16.21 43.45 16.32
C ASP A 114 -16.42 44.80 15.71
N SER A 115 -15.50 45.76 15.92
CA SER A 115 -15.52 47.13 15.47
C SER A 115 -14.51 47.45 14.37
N ASN A 116 -13.98 46.42 13.71
CA ASN A 116 -13.10 46.61 12.56
C ASN A 116 -13.88 47.15 11.35
N ASP A 117 -13.40 48.23 10.76
CA ASP A 117 -13.95 48.79 9.50
C ASP A 117 -13.55 47.91 8.32
N ILE A 118 -14.24 46.79 8.13
CA ILE A 118 -14.04 45.91 6.99
C ILE A 118 -15.14 46.24 5.97
N GLY A 119 -14.79 47.03 4.95
CA GLY A 119 -15.65 47.28 3.81
C GLY A 119 -16.38 48.63 3.81
N TYR A 120 -17.24 48.83 2.81
CA TYR A 120 -17.90 50.04 2.36
C TYR A 120 -18.89 50.69 3.36
N TYR A 121 -19.12 50.05 4.53
CA TYR A 121 -20.12 50.51 5.52
C TYR A 121 -19.52 50.50 6.93
N SER A 122 -19.57 51.65 7.61
CA SER A 122 -19.34 51.72 9.05
C SER A 122 -20.34 50.83 9.79
N ASN A 123 -19.86 50.01 10.70
CA ASN A 123 -20.67 49.06 11.46
C ASN A 123 -21.29 49.64 12.76
N VAL A 124 -21.09 50.91 13.03
CA VAL A 124 -21.56 51.55 14.26
C VAL A 124 -23.03 51.30 14.51
N GLY A 125 -23.32 50.63 15.64
CA GLY A 125 -24.66 50.22 16.04
C GLY A 125 -25.27 49.05 15.29
N ARG A 126 -24.50 48.40 14.41
CA ARG A 126 -24.94 47.18 13.69
C ARG A 126 -24.61 45.92 14.51
N GLY A 127 -25.17 44.80 14.04
CA GLY A 127 -25.11 43.53 14.71
C GLY A 127 -25.94 43.54 16.01
N ALA A 128 -26.51 42.42 16.33
CA ALA A 128 -27.32 42.20 17.54
C ALA A 128 -27.03 40.79 18.04
N VAL A 129 -26.10 40.62 18.95
CA VAL A 129 -25.67 39.31 19.42
C VAL A 129 -25.92 39.12 20.91
N VAL A 130 -26.21 37.89 21.30
CA VAL A 130 -26.21 37.46 22.71
C VAL A 130 -25.14 36.40 22.87
N ALA A 131 -24.16 36.70 23.73
CA ALA A 131 -23.08 35.76 24.02
C ALA A 131 -23.36 34.95 25.27
N SER A 132 -23.08 33.67 25.28
CA SER A 132 -23.22 32.83 26.48
C SER A 132 -22.10 31.79 26.59
N VAL A 133 -21.87 31.34 27.82
CA VAL A 133 -20.97 30.23 28.13
C VAL A 133 -21.77 29.13 28.82
N ASP A 134 -21.76 27.94 28.26
CA ASP A 134 -22.41 26.77 28.82
C ASP A 134 -21.39 25.78 29.38
N VAL A 135 -21.59 25.33 30.64
CA VAL A 135 -20.73 24.37 31.32
C VAL A 135 -21.62 23.28 31.95
N ALA A 136 -21.40 22.02 31.61
CA ALA A 136 -22.12 20.89 32.18
C ALA A 136 -23.68 21.05 32.15
N GLY A 137 -24.20 21.57 31.04
CA GLY A 137 -25.63 21.79 30.83
C GLY A 137 -26.23 22.99 31.57
N LYS A 138 -25.42 23.88 32.19
CA LYS A 138 -25.81 25.14 32.81
C LYS A 138 -25.20 26.29 32.03
N THR A 139 -25.87 27.44 32.03
CA THR A 139 -25.42 28.69 31.41
C THR A 139 -25.01 29.71 32.51
N PRO A 140 -23.78 29.56 33.08
CA PRO A 140 -23.31 30.44 34.16
C PRO A 140 -23.05 31.88 33.69
N PHE A 141 -22.95 32.12 32.40
CA PHE A 141 -22.76 33.45 31.84
C PHE A 141 -23.64 33.63 30.59
N ARG A 142 -24.34 34.77 30.53
CA ARG A 142 -25.11 35.24 29.37
C ARG A 142 -25.18 36.75 29.36
N THR A 143 -24.94 37.37 28.21
CA THR A 143 -25.07 38.85 28.05
C THR A 143 -26.51 39.27 27.78
N GLN A 144 -26.78 40.56 27.93
CA GLN A 144 -27.83 41.24 27.20
C GLN A 144 -27.48 41.28 25.69
N VAL A 145 -28.39 41.79 24.85
CA VAL A 145 -28.07 42.02 23.44
C VAL A 145 -26.93 43.04 23.33
N LEU A 146 -25.88 42.70 22.61
CA LEU A 146 -24.73 43.53 22.34
C LEU A 146 -24.80 44.04 20.88
N HIS A 147 -24.42 45.32 20.71
CA HIS A 147 -24.29 45.92 19.40
C HIS A 147 -22.88 46.49 19.19
N GLU A 148 -22.48 46.67 17.95
CA GLU A 148 -21.22 47.36 17.62
C GLU A 148 -21.20 48.74 18.29
N GLY A 149 -20.02 49.14 18.82
CA GLY A 149 -19.82 50.38 19.57
C GLY A 149 -20.16 50.29 21.07
N MET A 150 -20.76 49.18 21.54
CA MET A 150 -20.91 48.91 22.97
C MET A 150 -19.60 48.42 23.57
N ALA A 151 -19.32 48.84 24.83
CA ALA A 151 -18.15 48.37 25.55
C ALA A 151 -18.18 46.84 25.71
N GLY A 152 -17.02 46.19 25.51
CA GLY A 152 -16.89 44.75 25.69
C GLY A 152 -17.25 44.32 27.11
N VAL A 153 -17.96 43.22 27.26
CA VAL A 153 -18.40 42.65 28.53
C VAL A 153 -17.34 41.69 29.07
N PRO A 154 -16.76 41.94 30.25
CA PRO A 154 -15.83 41.02 30.89
C PRO A 154 -16.53 39.69 31.21
N VAL A 155 -15.91 38.58 30.87
CA VAL A 155 -16.35 37.23 31.12
C VAL A 155 -15.44 36.59 32.14
N LYS A 156 -16.01 36.02 33.19
CA LYS A 156 -15.30 35.18 34.16
C LYS A 156 -16.21 34.07 34.61
N VAL A 157 -15.89 32.83 34.26
CA VAL A 157 -16.69 31.64 34.55
C VAL A 157 -15.83 30.65 35.32
N ASP A 158 -16.36 30.16 36.43
CA ASP A 158 -15.82 29.00 37.14
C ASP A 158 -16.22 27.72 36.39
N LEU A 159 -15.23 26.96 35.94
CA LEU A 159 -15.42 25.74 35.18
C LEU A 159 -15.60 24.49 36.05
N GLY A 160 -15.38 24.59 37.37
CA GLY A 160 -15.63 23.50 38.32
C GLY A 160 -14.88 22.19 38.00
N ASN A 161 -13.66 22.28 37.44
CA ASN A 161 -12.89 21.16 36.93
C ASN A 161 -13.50 20.48 35.69
N ALA A 162 -14.38 21.14 34.94
CA ALA A 162 -14.84 20.65 33.66
C ALA A 162 -13.69 20.50 32.67
N THR A 163 -13.79 19.52 31.79
CA THR A 163 -12.89 19.27 30.66
C THR A 163 -13.47 19.74 29.34
N GLU A 164 -14.70 20.27 29.34
CA GLU A 164 -15.33 20.87 28.16
C GLU A 164 -16.33 21.93 28.54
N PHE A 165 -16.54 22.92 27.68
CA PHE A 165 -17.57 23.94 27.78
C PHE A 165 -17.84 24.56 26.40
N ASP A 166 -19.01 25.18 26.23
CA ASP A 166 -19.45 25.80 24.98
C ASP A 166 -19.41 27.32 25.06
N LEU A 167 -18.90 27.97 24.02
CA LEU A 167 -19.01 29.41 23.73
C LEU A 167 -20.06 29.60 22.64
N LYS A 168 -21.09 30.37 22.89
CA LYS A 168 -22.20 30.57 21.96
C LYS A 168 -22.36 32.04 21.61
N ILE A 169 -22.66 32.31 20.35
CA ILE A 169 -23.15 33.57 19.85
C ILE A 169 -24.52 33.30 19.20
N GLU A 170 -25.55 33.90 19.76
CA GLU A 170 -26.93 33.79 19.28
C GLU A 170 -27.37 35.10 18.63
N ASP A 171 -28.32 35.07 17.67
CA ASP A 171 -28.96 36.25 17.11
C ASP A 171 -29.77 36.95 18.22
N GLY A 172 -29.43 38.21 18.46
CA GLY A 172 -30.13 39.04 19.48
C GLY A 172 -31.46 39.64 19.00
N GLY A 173 -31.81 39.43 17.73
CA GLY A 173 -33.04 39.96 17.11
C GLY A 173 -32.99 41.46 16.82
N GLY A 174 -33.05 41.86 15.59
CA GLY A 174 -33.08 43.32 15.19
C GLY A 174 -32.54 43.66 13.80
N GLY A 175 -32.14 42.68 13.07
CA GLY A 175 -31.60 42.88 11.70
C GLY A 175 -32.67 43.16 10.64
N VAL A 176 -33.12 44.40 10.52
CA VAL A 176 -34.27 44.75 9.66
C VAL A 176 -33.90 44.92 8.16
N VAL A 177 -32.63 45.08 7.78
CA VAL A 177 -32.24 45.39 6.40
C VAL A 177 -31.32 44.35 5.73
N PHE A 178 -30.51 43.64 6.51
CA PHE A 178 -29.53 42.67 5.94
C PHE A 178 -29.47 41.31 6.68
N GLY A 179 -30.51 41.01 7.51
CA GLY A 179 -30.53 39.82 8.34
C GLY A 179 -29.41 39.80 9.40
N ASN A 180 -28.89 38.61 9.72
CA ASN A 180 -27.81 38.42 10.71
C ASN A 180 -26.39 38.56 10.09
N HIS A 181 -26.24 39.26 8.95
CA HIS A 181 -24.97 39.36 8.23
C HIS A 181 -23.86 40.10 9.02
N PHE A 182 -24.25 40.95 9.96
CA PHE A 182 -23.32 41.69 10.83
C PHE A 182 -23.25 41.21 12.26
N ASP A 183 -23.88 40.09 12.57
CA ASP A 183 -23.87 39.49 13.89
C ASP A 183 -22.59 38.68 14.15
N GLN A 184 -21.46 39.42 14.15
CA GLN A 184 -20.12 38.89 14.36
C GLN A 184 -19.59 39.37 15.70
N ALA A 185 -19.01 38.45 16.48
CA ALA A 185 -18.54 38.76 17.83
C ALA A 185 -17.15 38.18 18.09
N ASP A 186 -16.38 38.95 18.87
CA ASP A 186 -15.11 38.57 19.41
C ASP A 186 -15.24 38.04 20.82
N TRP A 187 -14.67 36.89 21.08
CA TRP A 187 -14.26 36.45 22.41
C TRP A 187 -12.80 36.84 22.59
N ALA A 188 -12.55 38.13 22.84
CA ALA A 188 -11.21 38.70 22.92
C ALA A 188 -10.52 38.31 24.25
N ASP A 189 -9.20 38.15 24.23
CA ASP A 189 -8.36 37.67 25.35
C ASP A 189 -8.90 36.38 25.99
N ALA A 190 -9.51 35.52 25.18
CA ALA A 190 -10.11 34.26 25.60
C ALA A 190 -9.05 33.27 26.10
N ARG A 191 -9.07 32.93 27.38
CA ARG A 191 -8.11 32.04 28.01
C ARG A 191 -8.74 31.15 29.08
N VAL A 192 -8.16 29.95 29.24
CA VAL A 192 -8.53 28.99 30.28
C VAL A 192 -7.38 28.82 31.27
N THR A 193 -7.68 28.79 32.56
CA THR A 193 -6.74 28.37 33.59
C THR A 193 -7.04 26.96 34.02
N LEU A 194 -6.12 26.04 33.80
CA LEU A 194 -6.23 24.62 34.16
C LEU A 194 -6.11 24.42 35.68
N ALA A 195 -6.48 23.24 36.17
CA ALA A 195 -6.39 22.87 37.57
C ALA A 195 -4.96 22.96 38.15
N ASP A 196 -3.94 22.73 37.32
CA ASP A 196 -2.52 22.84 37.63
C ASP A 196 -2.00 24.30 37.63
N GLY A 197 -2.86 25.28 37.24
CA GLY A 197 -2.49 26.70 37.14
C GLY A 197 -1.94 27.16 35.81
N LYS A 198 -1.74 26.25 34.83
CA LYS A 198 -1.32 26.61 33.49
C LYS A 198 -2.41 27.38 32.76
N THR A 199 -2.06 28.43 32.04
CA THR A 199 -3.00 29.18 31.19
C THR A 199 -2.87 28.75 29.74
N ILE A 200 -4.01 28.59 29.06
CA ILE A 200 -4.14 28.25 27.63
C ILE A 200 -4.94 29.37 26.96
N TRP A 201 -4.40 29.93 25.87
CA TRP A 201 -5.12 30.86 25.01
C TRP A 201 -5.98 30.09 24.03
N LEU A 202 -7.27 30.40 23.90
CA LEU A 202 -8.15 29.67 22.99
C LEU A 202 -7.81 29.90 21.51
N GLY A 203 -7.32 31.08 21.17
CA GLY A 203 -6.88 31.38 19.81
C GLY A 203 -5.65 30.58 19.36
N ASP A 204 -4.89 30.01 20.30
CA ASP A 204 -3.72 29.17 20.00
C ASP A 204 -4.09 27.67 19.90
N LEU A 205 -5.36 27.32 20.24
CA LEU A 205 -5.82 25.94 20.16
C LEU A 205 -6.08 25.56 18.70
N PRO A 206 -5.72 24.34 18.30
CA PRO A 206 -6.14 23.83 17.01
C PRO A 206 -7.67 23.75 16.93
N THR A 207 -8.24 24.07 15.77
CA THR A 207 -9.62 23.74 15.46
C THR A 207 -9.67 22.27 15.07
N GLY A 208 -10.57 21.55 15.69
CA GLY A 208 -10.74 20.11 15.41
C GLY A 208 -12.18 19.71 15.56
N PRO A 209 -12.45 18.47 15.38
CA PRO A 209 -11.62 17.45 16.02
C PRO A 209 -10.35 17.34 15.21
N LEU A 210 -9.21 17.47 15.86
CA LEU A 210 -8.00 16.82 15.37
C LEU A 210 -8.26 15.32 15.14
N ARG A 211 -9.42 14.86 15.44
CA ARG A 211 -10.29 13.75 14.96
C ARG A 211 -11.50 13.69 15.89
N ALA A 212 -12.72 13.80 15.34
CA ALA A 212 -13.89 13.23 16.00
C ALA A 212 -13.51 11.82 16.46
N PRO A 213 -13.89 11.38 17.67
CA PRO A 213 -13.71 9.99 18.05
C PRO A 213 -14.27 9.17 16.89
N PHE A 214 -13.45 8.24 16.35
CA PHE A 214 -13.87 7.41 15.23
C PHE A 214 -15.21 6.80 15.61
N ALA A 215 -16.23 6.94 14.75
CA ALA A 215 -17.54 6.40 15.04
C ALA A 215 -17.42 4.90 15.32
N ALA A 216 -18.10 4.42 16.34
CA ALA A 216 -18.09 3.00 16.74
C ALA A 216 -18.79 2.08 15.72
N GLU A 217 -19.09 2.60 14.53
CA GLU A 217 -19.66 1.83 13.43
C GLU A 217 -18.58 0.95 12.79
N VAL A 218 -18.95 -0.30 12.51
CA VAL A 218 -18.05 -1.25 11.81
C VAL A 218 -17.63 -0.70 10.44
N PRO A 219 -16.40 -1.01 9.96
CA PRO A 219 -15.87 -0.41 8.72
C PRO A 219 -16.28 -1.18 7.46
N PHE A 220 -17.41 -1.86 7.47
CA PHE A 220 -17.93 -2.66 6.37
C PHE A 220 -19.46 -2.57 6.31
N SER A 221 -20.01 -2.90 5.14
CA SER A 221 -21.47 -2.97 4.96
C SER A 221 -21.89 -4.08 3.98
N PHE A 222 -23.15 -4.45 4.03
CA PHE A 222 -23.80 -5.37 3.12
C PHE A 222 -25.32 -5.18 3.17
N ARG A 223 -26.03 -5.76 2.21
CA ARG A 223 -27.49 -5.89 2.26
C ARG A 223 -27.86 -7.36 2.43
N TYR A 224 -28.92 -7.63 3.18
CA TYR A 224 -29.39 -8.99 3.43
C TYR A 224 -30.92 -9.01 3.51
N GLY A 225 -31.57 -9.71 2.60
CA GLY A 225 -33.02 -9.74 2.48
C GLY A 225 -33.60 -8.32 2.34
N ASP A 226 -33.03 -7.50 1.46
CA ASP A 226 -33.39 -6.09 1.20
C ASP A 226 -33.12 -5.10 2.36
N GLN A 227 -32.60 -5.56 3.49
CA GLN A 227 -32.25 -4.70 4.62
C GLN A 227 -30.76 -4.35 4.65
N PRO A 228 -30.37 -3.11 5.01
CA PRO A 228 -28.99 -2.73 5.16
C PRO A 228 -28.38 -3.28 6.47
N SER A 229 -27.11 -3.66 6.42
CA SER A 229 -26.37 -4.17 7.58
C SER A 229 -26.38 -3.21 8.77
N SER A 230 -26.39 -1.88 8.54
CA SER A 230 -26.48 -0.86 9.60
C SER A 230 -27.72 -0.99 10.47
N TYR A 231 -28.82 -1.53 9.93
CA TYR A 231 -30.02 -1.86 10.69
C TYR A 231 -29.89 -3.25 11.33
N LEU A 232 -29.53 -4.27 10.55
CA LEU A 232 -29.52 -5.68 10.98
C LEU A 232 -28.52 -5.94 12.12
N LEU A 233 -27.30 -5.40 12.04
CA LEU A 233 -26.25 -5.62 13.05
C LEU A 233 -26.59 -5.07 14.44
N ARG A 234 -27.57 -4.16 14.52
CA ARG A 234 -28.10 -3.67 15.81
C ARG A 234 -29.11 -4.65 16.42
N MET A 235 -29.70 -5.50 15.58
CA MET A 235 -30.75 -6.44 15.99
C MET A 235 -30.23 -7.85 16.19
N TRP A 236 -29.10 -8.18 15.57
CA TRP A 236 -28.49 -9.51 15.63
C TRP A 236 -27.71 -9.71 16.94
N GLU A 237 -27.71 -10.94 17.42
CA GLU A 237 -26.82 -11.33 18.51
C GLU A 237 -25.37 -11.09 18.11
N SER A 238 -24.60 -10.48 19.00
CA SER A 238 -23.21 -10.16 18.69
C SER A 238 -22.26 -10.52 19.81
N SER A 239 -21.04 -10.91 19.43
CA SER A 239 -19.93 -11.11 20.36
C SER A 239 -18.64 -10.55 19.77
N ARG A 240 -17.73 -10.16 20.66
CA ARG A 240 -16.40 -9.64 20.35
C ARG A 240 -15.38 -10.37 21.20
N SER A 241 -14.24 -10.69 20.60
CA SER A 241 -13.11 -11.29 21.29
C SER A 241 -11.80 -10.81 20.71
N SER A 242 -10.75 -10.81 21.52
CA SER A 242 -9.40 -10.48 21.08
C SER A 242 -8.43 -11.55 21.56
N ARG A 243 -7.46 -11.89 20.75
CA ARG A 243 -6.36 -12.79 21.13
C ARG A 243 -5.04 -12.32 20.53
N ARG A 244 -3.98 -12.46 21.30
CA ARG A 244 -2.63 -12.19 20.81
C ARG A 244 -2.18 -13.33 19.87
N LEU A 245 -1.73 -12.98 18.68
CA LEU A 245 -1.20 -13.95 17.71
C LEU A 245 0.30 -14.18 17.96
N ASP A 246 1.04 -13.09 18.17
CA ASP A 246 2.47 -13.05 18.49
C ASP A 246 2.85 -11.70 19.12
N ASP A 247 4.14 -11.35 19.17
CA ASP A 247 4.59 -10.12 19.79
C ASP A 247 4.21 -8.85 19.03
N SER A 248 3.95 -8.98 17.73
CA SER A 248 3.63 -7.85 16.81
C SER A 248 2.17 -7.78 16.39
N ARG A 249 1.32 -8.80 16.70
CA ARG A 249 -0.04 -8.87 16.15
C ARG A 249 -1.09 -9.27 17.17
N MET A 250 -2.22 -8.56 17.12
CA MET A 250 -3.45 -8.84 17.88
C MET A 250 -4.59 -9.13 16.91
N GLU A 251 -5.30 -10.24 17.10
CA GLU A 251 -6.51 -10.56 16.34
C GLU A 251 -7.74 -10.11 17.12
N HIS A 252 -8.67 -9.45 16.43
CA HIS A 252 -9.99 -9.07 16.93
C HIS A 252 -11.05 -9.77 16.08
N THR A 253 -11.95 -10.50 16.71
CA THR A 253 -13.04 -11.20 16.04
C THR A 253 -14.38 -10.64 16.47
N LEU A 254 -15.20 -10.20 15.49
CA LEU A 254 -16.58 -9.79 15.68
C LEU A 254 -17.46 -10.87 15.04
N ILE A 255 -18.46 -11.32 15.78
CA ILE A 255 -19.45 -12.28 15.27
C ILE A 255 -20.82 -11.68 15.44
N TYR A 256 -21.64 -11.79 14.38
CA TYR A 256 -23.04 -11.42 14.39
C TYR A 256 -23.86 -12.60 13.86
N THR A 257 -24.93 -12.94 14.55
CA THR A 257 -25.79 -14.09 14.18
C THR A 257 -27.22 -13.63 13.97
N ASP A 258 -27.76 -13.88 12.79
CA ASP A 258 -29.19 -13.71 12.55
C ASP A 258 -29.98 -14.83 13.22
N PRO A 259 -30.80 -14.55 14.25
CA PRO A 259 -31.54 -15.58 14.96
C PRO A 259 -32.66 -16.22 14.10
N GLN A 260 -33.06 -15.61 12.97
CA GLN A 260 -34.16 -16.09 12.14
C GLN A 260 -33.70 -17.10 11.09
N THR A 261 -32.57 -16.82 10.44
CA THR A 261 -32.09 -17.65 9.31
C THR A 261 -30.88 -18.50 9.67
N GLY A 262 -30.17 -18.16 10.75
CA GLY A 262 -28.90 -18.81 11.10
C GLY A 262 -27.71 -18.33 10.26
N LEU A 263 -27.84 -17.18 9.58
CA LEU A 263 -26.66 -16.55 8.98
C LEU A 263 -25.72 -16.07 10.06
N VAL A 264 -24.48 -16.52 10.04
CA VAL A 264 -23.38 -16.04 10.89
C VAL A 264 -22.45 -15.20 10.04
N MET A 265 -22.31 -13.92 10.38
CA MET A 265 -21.28 -13.04 9.84
C MET A 265 -20.14 -12.90 10.85
N ARG A 266 -18.92 -13.14 10.41
CA ARG A 266 -17.69 -13.04 11.22
C ARG A 266 -16.70 -12.12 10.52
N CYS A 267 -16.25 -11.07 11.24
CA CYS A 267 -15.15 -10.23 10.83
C CYS A 267 -13.92 -10.63 11.64
N VAL A 268 -12.82 -10.95 10.96
CA VAL A 268 -11.53 -11.23 11.58
C VAL A 268 -10.58 -10.12 11.20
N ALA A 269 -10.19 -9.31 12.19
CA ALA A 269 -9.26 -8.20 12.02
C ALA A 269 -7.94 -8.49 12.73
N VAL A 270 -6.84 -8.07 12.13
CA VAL A 270 -5.49 -8.16 12.70
C VAL A 270 -4.91 -6.77 12.84
N GLU A 271 -4.69 -6.35 14.08
CA GLU A 271 -3.98 -5.12 14.43
C GLU A 271 -2.48 -5.40 14.54
N TYR A 272 -1.66 -4.54 13.96
CA TYR A 272 -0.21 -4.58 14.06
C TYR A 272 0.27 -3.68 15.20
N LEU A 273 1.04 -4.22 16.13
CA LEU A 273 1.50 -3.52 17.33
C LEU A 273 2.84 -2.79 17.12
N ASP A 274 3.53 -3.10 16.03
CA ASP A 274 4.81 -2.51 15.60
C ASP A 274 4.67 -1.59 14.37
N TYR A 275 3.50 -1.59 13.72
CA TYR A 275 3.14 -0.70 12.61
C TYR A 275 1.75 -0.10 12.81
N PRO A 276 1.52 1.13 12.33
CA PRO A 276 0.19 1.78 12.38
C PRO A 276 -0.75 1.18 11.33
N ALA A 277 -0.97 -0.13 11.41
CA ALA A 277 -1.67 -0.90 10.40
C ALA A 277 -2.73 -1.82 11.02
N VAL A 278 -3.77 -2.07 10.25
CA VAL A 278 -4.82 -3.05 10.54
C VAL A 278 -5.32 -3.66 9.24
N GLU A 279 -5.65 -4.94 9.27
CA GLU A 279 -6.28 -5.63 8.14
C GLU A 279 -7.46 -6.48 8.62
N TRP A 280 -8.41 -6.78 7.72
CA TRP A 280 -9.54 -7.64 8.06
C TRP A 280 -10.15 -8.32 6.84
N THR A 281 -10.88 -9.42 7.13
CA THR A 281 -11.69 -10.17 6.16
C THR A 281 -13.03 -10.50 6.79
N LEU A 282 -14.10 -10.44 5.98
CA LEU A 282 -15.44 -10.86 6.38
C LEU A 282 -15.69 -12.30 5.93
N TYR A 283 -16.39 -13.06 6.76
CA TYR A 283 -16.87 -14.41 6.46
C TYR A 283 -18.38 -14.47 6.71
N PHE A 284 -19.11 -15.11 5.81
CA PHE A 284 -20.55 -15.32 5.91
C PHE A 284 -20.83 -16.81 5.82
N LYS A 285 -21.44 -17.40 6.87
CA LYS A 285 -21.74 -18.81 6.95
C LYS A 285 -23.22 -19.03 7.20
N ASN A 286 -23.83 -19.88 6.38
CA ASN A 286 -25.19 -20.36 6.65
C ASN A 286 -25.15 -21.56 7.59
N THR A 287 -25.52 -21.37 8.87
CA THR A 287 -25.65 -22.46 9.85
C THR A 287 -27.08 -23.00 9.96
N GLY A 288 -28.02 -22.39 9.24
CA GLY A 288 -29.41 -22.82 9.17
C GLY A 288 -29.63 -24.04 8.28
N SER A 289 -30.84 -24.55 8.26
CA SER A 289 -31.23 -25.74 7.48
C SER A 289 -31.85 -25.41 6.09
N ALA A 290 -32.04 -24.13 5.78
CA ALA A 290 -32.58 -23.65 4.52
C ALA A 290 -31.61 -22.65 3.84
N PRO A 291 -31.70 -22.44 2.53
CA PRO A 291 -30.97 -21.36 1.87
C PRO A 291 -31.29 -20.00 2.51
N THR A 292 -30.30 -19.13 2.61
CA THR A 292 -30.48 -17.78 3.17
C THR A 292 -31.30 -16.88 2.22
N PRO A 293 -31.90 -15.80 2.70
CA PRO A 293 -32.17 -14.62 1.87
C PRO A 293 -30.97 -14.18 1.05
N ILE A 294 -31.16 -13.30 0.07
CA ILE A 294 -30.08 -12.76 -0.76
C ILE A 294 -29.15 -11.89 0.11
N LEU A 295 -27.88 -12.19 0.03
CA LEU A 295 -26.77 -11.39 0.53
C LEU A 295 -26.13 -10.69 -0.67
N GLU A 296 -26.06 -9.36 -0.63
CA GLU A 296 -25.62 -8.56 -1.77
C GLU A 296 -24.88 -7.30 -1.37
N ASN A 297 -24.18 -6.68 -2.33
CA ASN A 297 -23.43 -5.43 -2.15
C ASN A 297 -22.49 -5.49 -0.92
N ILE A 298 -21.72 -6.57 -0.83
CA ILE A 298 -20.75 -6.74 0.27
C ILE A 298 -19.61 -5.78 0.05
N GLN A 299 -19.54 -4.74 0.87
CA GLN A 299 -18.41 -3.81 0.95
C GLN A 299 -17.51 -4.25 2.11
N ALA A 300 -16.39 -4.86 1.79
CA ALA A 300 -15.40 -5.26 2.80
C ALA A 300 -14.83 -4.03 3.52
N LEU A 301 -14.74 -2.91 2.82
CA LEU A 301 -14.51 -1.57 3.36
C LEU A 301 -15.73 -0.69 3.07
N ASP A 302 -16.31 -0.10 4.10
CA ASP A 302 -17.28 0.99 4.00
C ASP A 302 -17.06 1.90 5.19
N THR A 303 -16.23 2.93 5.02
CA THR A 303 -15.85 3.84 6.10
C THR A 303 -15.74 5.26 5.60
N ARG A 304 -15.93 6.20 6.52
CA ARG A 304 -15.81 7.63 6.26
C ARG A 304 -14.53 8.15 6.90
N PHE A 305 -13.71 8.85 6.11
CA PHE A 305 -12.60 9.65 6.58
C PHE A 305 -13.02 11.12 6.66
N GLU A 306 -12.49 11.82 7.67
CA GLU A 306 -12.74 13.23 7.87
C GLU A 306 -11.44 14.01 7.70
N ARG A 307 -11.50 15.17 7.05
CA ARG A 307 -10.41 16.13 7.01
C ARG A 307 -10.61 17.24 8.05
N SER A 308 -9.54 17.90 8.43
CA SER A 308 -9.62 19.21 9.10
C SER A 308 -10.09 20.28 8.12
N GLU A 309 -10.35 21.50 8.60
CA GLU A 309 -10.79 22.62 7.75
C GLU A 309 -9.74 22.98 6.69
N ASP A 310 -8.46 22.86 7.03
CA ASP A 310 -7.35 23.18 6.13
C ASP A 310 -6.97 21.98 5.24
N GLY A 311 -6.87 22.24 3.93
CA GLY A 311 -6.48 21.25 2.94
C GLY A 311 -7.64 20.45 2.33
N GLU A 312 -7.34 19.63 1.33
CA GLU A 312 -8.29 18.74 0.65
C GLU A 312 -7.66 17.36 0.47
N PHE A 313 -8.49 16.34 0.32
CA PHE A 313 -8.04 14.99 0.04
C PHE A 313 -7.33 14.92 -1.30
N ILE A 314 -6.12 14.36 -1.30
CA ILE A 314 -5.40 13.97 -2.52
C ILE A 314 -5.33 12.44 -2.54
N LEU A 315 -5.83 11.86 -3.61
CA LEU A 315 -5.81 10.42 -3.82
C LEU A 315 -4.63 10.06 -4.73
N HIS A 316 -3.59 9.46 -4.13
CA HIS A 316 -2.51 8.87 -4.91
C HIS A 316 -2.86 7.42 -5.25
N HIS A 317 -2.74 7.08 -6.52
CA HIS A 317 -3.00 5.75 -7.07
C HIS A 317 -2.13 5.50 -8.31
N SER A 318 -2.15 4.31 -8.87
CA SER A 318 -1.39 3.99 -10.07
C SER A 318 -2.17 3.08 -11.01
N LYS A 319 -1.86 3.15 -12.31
CA LYS A 319 -2.29 2.13 -13.28
C LYS A 319 -1.79 0.75 -12.87
N GLY A 320 -2.48 -0.27 -13.34
CA GLY A 320 -2.00 -1.66 -13.33
C GLY A 320 -1.06 -1.95 -14.51
N SER A 321 -0.96 -3.22 -14.90
CA SER A 321 -0.11 -3.68 -15.99
C SER A 321 -0.93 -4.09 -17.21
N GLN A 322 -0.67 -3.45 -18.35
CA GLN A 322 -1.27 -3.77 -19.64
C GLN A 322 -0.23 -4.11 -20.74
N ALA A 323 1.02 -4.33 -20.33
CA ALA A 323 2.16 -4.48 -21.21
C ALA A 323 2.45 -3.19 -22.01
N SER A 324 2.55 -2.08 -21.33
CA SER A 324 2.66 -0.72 -21.85
C SER A 324 3.84 0.03 -21.19
N PRO A 325 4.47 1.01 -21.87
CA PRO A 325 5.51 1.85 -21.25
C PRO A 325 4.99 2.73 -20.12
N THR A 326 3.66 2.78 -19.94
CA THR A 326 2.98 3.51 -18.86
C THR A 326 2.36 2.58 -17.82
N ASP A 327 2.77 1.29 -17.79
CA ASP A 327 2.39 0.41 -16.67
C ASP A 327 2.85 1.05 -15.36
N PHE A 328 2.01 0.96 -14.34
CA PHE A 328 2.23 1.51 -13.00
C PHE A 328 2.34 3.04 -12.93
N GLU A 329 1.96 3.77 -13.99
CA GLU A 329 1.96 5.25 -14.00
C GLU A 329 1.23 5.80 -12.78
N PRO A 330 1.89 6.66 -11.95
CA PRO A 330 1.30 7.21 -10.74
C PRO A 330 0.46 8.45 -11.03
N PHE A 331 -0.61 8.62 -10.26
CA PHE A 331 -1.51 9.78 -10.27
C PHE A 331 -1.66 10.35 -8.87
N ALA A 332 -1.97 11.65 -8.80
CA ALA A 332 -2.32 12.38 -7.60
C ALA A 332 -3.55 13.24 -7.88
N ASP A 333 -4.71 12.73 -7.53
CA ASP A 333 -5.99 13.35 -7.83
C ASP A 333 -6.52 14.13 -6.63
N ARG A 334 -6.65 15.42 -6.75
CA ARG A 334 -7.40 16.22 -5.78
C ARG A 334 -8.89 15.90 -5.89
N LEU A 335 -9.50 15.48 -4.77
CA LEU A 335 -10.92 15.14 -4.73
C LEU A 335 -11.75 16.40 -4.45
N GLU A 336 -12.44 16.89 -5.47
CA GLU A 336 -13.31 18.05 -5.32
C GLU A 336 -14.64 17.67 -4.63
N ARG A 337 -15.28 18.64 -3.96
CA ARG A 337 -16.57 18.44 -3.28
C ARG A 337 -17.60 17.84 -4.24
N LYS A 338 -18.38 16.85 -3.78
CA LYS A 338 -19.39 16.08 -4.54
C LYS A 338 -18.80 15.24 -5.68
N GLN A 339 -17.49 15.10 -5.74
CA GLN A 339 -16.84 14.22 -6.71
C GLN A 339 -16.76 12.80 -6.18
N GLU A 340 -17.00 11.85 -7.07
CA GLU A 340 -16.74 10.44 -6.83
C GLU A 340 -15.73 9.94 -7.87
N LYS A 341 -14.73 9.20 -7.40
CA LYS A 341 -13.82 8.43 -8.25
C LYS A 341 -13.99 6.95 -7.96
N SER A 342 -14.07 6.16 -9.02
CA SER A 342 -14.24 4.72 -8.93
C SER A 342 -13.15 4.01 -9.72
N PHE A 343 -12.70 2.88 -9.17
CA PHE A 343 -11.66 2.02 -9.72
C PHE A 343 -12.12 0.57 -9.66
N SER A 344 -11.64 -0.25 -10.57
CA SER A 344 -11.94 -1.68 -10.54
C SER A 344 -10.85 -2.50 -11.20
N ALA A 345 -10.79 -3.77 -10.81
CA ALA A 345 -10.10 -4.78 -11.60
C ALA A 345 -10.70 -4.89 -13.00
N ALA A 346 -10.00 -5.52 -13.90
CA ALA A 346 -10.52 -5.78 -15.23
C ALA A 346 -10.35 -7.25 -15.62
N ARG A 347 -11.41 -7.82 -16.18
CA ARG A 347 -11.43 -9.17 -16.76
C ARG A 347 -11.13 -10.29 -15.75
N GLY A 348 -11.30 -10.01 -14.44
CA GLY A 348 -11.02 -10.95 -13.36
C GLY A 348 -9.55 -11.03 -12.92
N ARG A 349 -8.68 -10.16 -13.43
CA ARG A 349 -7.28 -10.04 -13.01
C ARG A 349 -7.09 -8.74 -12.22
N PRO A 350 -6.66 -8.79 -10.95
CA PRO A 350 -6.82 -7.70 -9.97
C PRO A 350 -6.04 -6.43 -10.29
N THR A 351 -4.90 -6.51 -10.96
CA THR A 351 -4.06 -5.36 -11.27
C THR A 351 -3.85 -5.16 -12.78
N ASN A 352 -4.88 -5.51 -13.57
CA ASN A 352 -4.86 -5.36 -15.02
C ASN A 352 -4.98 -3.88 -15.45
N THR A 353 -5.96 -3.13 -14.91
CA THR A 353 -6.21 -1.72 -15.28
C THR A 353 -5.66 -0.76 -14.24
N ASP A 354 -5.97 -0.98 -12.98
CA ASP A 354 -5.54 -0.18 -11.85
C ASP A 354 -4.87 -1.07 -10.80
N LEU A 355 -3.89 -0.53 -10.06
CA LEU A 355 -3.43 -1.18 -8.85
C LEU A 355 -4.51 -1.07 -7.77
N CYS A 356 -4.59 -2.08 -6.92
CA CYS A 356 -5.55 -2.13 -5.81
C CYS A 356 -5.03 -1.46 -4.52
N TYR A 357 -4.22 -0.42 -4.67
CA TYR A 357 -3.54 0.33 -3.63
C TYR A 357 -3.79 1.82 -3.80
N PHE A 358 -4.20 2.48 -2.72
CA PHE A 358 -4.62 3.88 -2.72
C PHE A 358 -4.04 4.59 -1.51
N ASN A 359 -3.42 5.78 -1.68
CA ASN A 359 -2.98 6.60 -0.57
C ASN A 359 -3.84 7.87 -0.51
N ILE A 360 -4.66 7.96 0.51
CA ILE A 360 -5.51 9.13 0.82
C ILE A 360 -4.66 10.07 1.66
N ALA A 361 -4.16 11.13 1.05
CA ALA A 361 -3.31 12.11 1.69
C ALA A 361 -4.07 13.36 2.10
N LEU A 362 -3.75 13.87 3.28
CA LEU A 362 -4.13 15.16 3.84
C LEU A 362 -2.85 15.92 4.23
N PRO A 363 -2.91 17.23 4.49
CA PRO A 363 -1.75 17.96 5.00
C PRO A 363 -1.21 17.34 6.31
N GLY A 364 0.00 16.80 6.24
CA GLY A 364 0.71 16.22 7.39
C GLY A 364 0.31 14.82 7.81
N GLU A 365 -0.69 14.18 7.19
CA GLU A 365 -1.14 12.84 7.54
C GLU A 365 -1.91 12.14 6.42
N GLY A 366 -2.17 10.85 6.57
CA GLY A 366 -3.03 10.12 5.65
C GLY A 366 -3.19 8.64 6.00
N THR A 367 -3.83 7.94 5.06
CA THR A 367 -4.12 6.50 5.20
C THR A 367 -3.97 5.81 3.86
N ILE A 368 -3.20 4.73 3.82
CA ILE A 368 -3.16 3.85 2.66
C ILE A 368 -4.25 2.79 2.82
N VAL A 369 -5.01 2.58 1.74
CA VAL A 369 -6.03 1.55 1.59
C VAL A 369 -5.51 0.53 0.59
N ALA A 370 -5.52 -0.75 0.95
CA ALA A 370 -5.08 -1.84 0.10
C ALA A 370 -6.10 -2.96 0.07
N LEU A 371 -6.28 -3.58 -1.10
CA LEU A 371 -7.17 -4.70 -1.30
C LEU A 371 -6.37 -5.97 -1.64
N GLY A 372 -6.74 -7.07 -1.01
CA GLY A 372 -6.27 -8.42 -1.32
C GLY A 372 -7.42 -9.25 -1.89
N TRP A 373 -7.49 -9.31 -3.21
CA TRP A 373 -8.47 -10.12 -3.93
C TRP A 373 -7.96 -10.46 -5.32
N PRO A 374 -7.45 -11.66 -5.56
CA PRO A 374 -6.98 -12.08 -6.88
C PRO A 374 -8.14 -12.35 -7.86
N GLY A 375 -9.12 -11.45 -7.91
CA GLY A 375 -10.34 -11.49 -8.71
C GLY A 375 -10.82 -10.08 -9.07
N GLN A 376 -12.13 -9.96 -9.35
CA GLN A 376 -12.77 -8.71 -9.77
C GLN A 376 -13.24 -7.89 -8.57
N TRP A 377 -12.40 -6.97 -8.11
CA TRP A 377 -12.72 -6.00 -7.06
C TRP A 377 -13.18 -4.66 -7.66
N ALA A 378 -13.88 -3.87 -6.85
CA ALA A 378 -14.20 -2.46 -7.11
C ALA A 378 -13.99 -1.62 -5.85
N ALA A 379 -13.62 -0.34 -6.04
CA ALA A 379 -13.47 0.65 -4.98
C ALA A 379 -14.03 2.00 -5.43
N SER A 380 -14.62 2.76 -4.50
CA SER A 380 -15.08 4.13 -4.75
C SER A 380 -14.69 5.09 -3.62
N PHE A 381 -14.43 6.33 -4.01
CA PHE A 381 -14.00 7.44 -3.16
C PHE A 381 -14.93 8.62 -3.41
N ALA A 382 -15.95 8.77 -2.55
CA ALA A 382 -17.01 9.76 -2.72
C ALA A 382 -16.82 10.92 -1.73
N ARG A 383 -16.42 12.08 -2.23
CA ARG A 383 -16.25 13.31 -1.46
C ARG A 383 -17.61 13.99 -1.27
N ASP A 384 -18.01 14.27 -0.03
CA ASP A 384 -19.28 14.97 0.26
C ASP A 384 -19.19 16.51 0.10
N GLU A 385 -20.21 17.23 0.53
CA GLU A 385 -20.21 18.71 0.55
C GLU A 385 -19.44 19.29 1.74
N GLY A 386 -19.31 18.52 2.83
CA GLY A 386 -18.68 18.91 4.10
C GLY A 386 -17.19 18.56 4.16
N THR A 387 -16.80 17.83 5.19
CA THR A 387 -15.41 17.42 5.48
C THR A 387 -15.11 15.96 5.19
N GLY A 388 -16.10 15.16 4.77
CA GLY A 388 -16.01 13.72 4.68
C GLY A 388 -15.65 13.18 3.31
N LEU A 389 -14.94 12.04 3.33
CA LEU A 389 -14.68 11.17 2.20
C LEU A 389 -15.19 9.76 2.54
N GLN A 390 -16.26 9.32 1.87
CA GLN A 390 -16.76 7.96 1.98
C GLN A 390 -15.93 7.06 1.07
N VAL A 391 -15.36 6.01 1.63
CA VAL A 391 -14.58 5.01 0.89
C VAL A 391 -15.27 3.66 0.99
N ARG A 392 -15.54 3.05 -0.15
CA ARG A 392 -16.12 1.71 -0.26
C ARG A 392 -15.24 0.83 -1.12
N ALA A 393 -15.09 -0.43 -0.72
CA ALA A 393 -14.40 -1.42 -1.55
C ALA A 393 -14.85 -2.85 -1.20
N GLY A 394 -14.89 -3.69 -2.23
CA GLY A 394 -15.29 -5.09 -2.08
C GLY A 394 -15.13 -5.86 -3.39
N GLN A 395 -15.66 -7.07 -3.46
CA GLN A 395 -15.87 -7.76 -4.73
C GLN A 395 -16.90 -6.97 -5.54
N GLU A 396 -16.65 -6.77 -6.84
CA GLU A 396 -17.48 -5.91 -7.70
C GLU A 396 -18.94 -6.36 -7.76
N LEU A 397 -19.19 -7.66 -7.83
CA LEU A 397 -20.54 -8.24 -7.93
C LEU A 397 -20.74 -9.30 -6.84
N THR A 398 -21.66 -9.01 -5.92
CA THR A 398 -22.16 -9.98 -4.94
C THR A 398 -23.68 -9.88 -4.87
N HIS A 399 -24.37 -10.95 -5.27
CA HIS A 399 -25.83 -11.09 -5.19
C HIS A 399 -26.18 -12.58 -5.11
N PHE A 400 -26.16 -13.14 -3.90
CA PHE A 400 -26.33 -14.58 -3.73
C PHE A 400 -27.03 -14.97 -2.43
N LYS A 401 -27.67 -16.14 -2.46
CA LYS A 401 -28.06 -16.89 -1.26
C LYS A 401 -26.94 -17.88 -0.91
N LEU A 402 -26.77 -18.17 0.37
CA LEU A 402 -25.92 -19.25 0.85
C LEU A 402 -26.75 -20.51 1.10
N LEU A 403 -26.27 -21.64 0.62
CA LEU A 403 -26.86 -22.96 0.90
C LEU A 403 -26.51 -23.41 2.33
N PRO A 404 -27.28 -24.33 2.94
CA PRO A 404 -26.98 -24.86 4.27
C PRO A 404 -25.53 -25.38 4.38
N GLY A 405 -24.81 -24.92 5.39
CA GLY A 405 -23.41 -25.26 5.64
C GLY A 405 -22.39 -24.49 4.82
N GLU A 406 -22.80 -23.73 3.83
CA GLU A 406 -21.89 -22.95 2.98
C GLU A 406 -21.28 -21.76 3.69
N GLU A 407 -19.99 -21.53 3.48
CA GLU A 407 -19.26 -20.34 3.95
C GLU A 407 -18.54 -19.67 2.79
N VAL A 408 -18.57 -18.34 2.77
CA VAL A 408 -17.86 -17.50 1.79
C VAL A 408 -17.08 -16.40 2.50
N ARG A 409 -16.06 -15.85 1.81
CA ARG A 409 -15.28 -14.71 2.31
C ARG A 409 -15.37 -13.49 1.41
N SER A 410 -15.10 -12.32 1.97
CA SER A 410 -14.85 -11.07 1.24
C SER A 410 -13.39 -10.96 0.79
N PRO A 411 -13.05 -9.94 -0.03
CA PRO A 411 -11.68 -9.42 -0.12
C PRO A 411 -11.08 -9.11 1.25
N LEU A 412 -9.74 -9.28 1.37
CA LEU A 412 -8.96 -8.71 2.45
C LEU A 412 -8.86 -7.20 2.25
N VAL A 413 -9.00 -6.43 3.31
CA VAL A 413 -8.72 -4.99 3.34
C VAL A 413 -7.59 -4.73 4.32
N ALA A 414 -6.65 -3.85 3.97
CA ALA A 414 -5.66 -3.33 4.90
C ALA A 414 -5.66 -1.80 4.90
N LEU A 415 -5.50 -1.20 6.07
CA LEU A 415 -5.26 0.22 6.27
C LEU A 415 -3.90 0.42 6.92
N VAL A 416 -3.12 1.38 6.41
CA VAL A 416 -1.86 1.82 7.03
C VAL A 416 -1.93 3.33 7.22
N PHE A 417 -1.91 3.78 8.47
CA PHE A 417 -1.92 5.20 8.83
C PHE A 417 -0.50 5.77 8.80
N TRP A 418 -0.37 7.06 8.50
CA TRP A 418 0.93 7.71 8.45
C TRP A 418 0.86 9.20 8.79
N HIS A 419 2.00 9.77 9.25
CA HIS A 419 2.24 11.20 9.42
C HIS A 419 3.43 11.64 8.58
N GLY A 420 3.48 12.92 8.21
CA GLY A 420 4.49 13.50 7.33
C GLY A 420 3.91 13.88 5.96
N ASP A 421 4.68 13.73 4.91
CA ASP A 421 4.17 13.85 3.55
C ASP A 421 3.74 12.49 2.95
N TRP A 422 3.12 12.51 1.78
CA TRP A 422 2.58 11.29 1.15
C TRP A 422 3.66 10.25 0.85
N ILE A 423 4.92 10.67 0.58
CA ILE A 423 6.01 9.73 0.30
C ILE A 423 6.54 9.10 1.59
N ASP A 424 6.45 9.80 2.73
CA ASP A 424 6.72 9.21 4.04
C ASP A 424 5.70 8.11 4.31
N GLY A 425 4.42 8.35 3.96
CA GLY A 425 3.36 7.34 3.99
C GLY A 425 3.66 6.12 3.12
N GLN A 426 4.15 6.34 1.88
CA GLN A 426 4.57 5.22 1.01
C GLN A 426 5.72 4.42 1.63
N ASN A 427 6.62 5.04 2.37
CA ASN A 427 7.71 4.33 3.04
C ASN A 427 7.26 3.61 4.32
N VAL A 428 6.26 4.10 5.04
CA VAL A 428 5.58 3.32 6.11
C VAL A 428 4.94 2.07 5.53
N TRP A 429 4.19 2.19 4.43
CA TRP A 429 3.61 1.07 3.68
C TRP A 429 4.68 0.07 3.24
N ARG A 430 5.75 0.55 2.59
CA ARG A 430 6.84 -0.27 2.08
C ARG A 430 7.49 -1.10 3.20
N ARG A 431 7.77 -0.47 4.36
CA ARG A 431 8.33 -1.16 5.53
C ARG A 431 7.37 -2.18 6.13
N TRP A 432 6.07 -1.85 6.21
CA TRP A 432 5.06 -2.82 6.65
C TRP A 432 4.95 -4.02 5.69
N MET A 433 4.96 -3.78 4.37
CA MET A 433 4.98 -4.85 3.37
C MET A 433 6.20 -5.78 3.56
N LEU A 434 7.39 -5.23 3.77
CA LEU A 434 8.61 -6.00 4.02
C LEU A 434 8.58 -6.78 5.34
N ALA A 435 7.99 -6.19 6.38
CA ALA A 435 7.94 -6.82 7.70
C ALA A 435 6.89 -7.94 7.78
N HIS A 436 5.69 -7.72 7.23
CA HIS A 436 4.51 -8.54 7.52
C HIS A 436 3.83 -9.16 6.30
N ASN A 437 4.02 -8.62 5.10
CA ASN A 437 3.28 -9.12 3.95
C ASN A 437 4.13 -9.91 2.94
N LEU A 438 5.40 -9.55 2.74
CA LEU A 438 6.24 -10.24 1.77
C LEU A 438 6.52 -11.69 2.21
N PRO A 439 6.44 -12.69 1.30
CA PRO A 439 6.74 -14.08 1.64
C PRO A 439 8.20 -14.21 2.11
N ARG A 440 8.41 -15.10 3.06
CA ARG A 440 9.75 -15.41 3.57
C ARG A 440 10.16 -16.81 3.19
N SER A 441 11.44 -16.97 2.84
CA SER A 441 12.09 -18.27 2.68
C SER A 441 12.95 -18.52 3.91
N GLU A 442 12.67 -19.59 4.65
CA GLU A 442 13.38 -19.93 5.90
C GLU A 442 13.43 -18.75 6.91
N GLY A 443 12.35 -17.99 6.99
CA GLY A 443 12.23 -16.82 7.88
C GLY A 443 12.93 -15.54 7.39
N GLN A 444 13.67 -15.61 6.28
CA GLN A 444 14.38 -14.45 5.69
C GLN A 444 13.59 -13.85 4.53
N LEU A 445 13.79 -12.55 4.29
CA LEU A 445 13.31 -11.91 3.06
C LEU A 445 13.93 -12.58 1.83
N PRO A 446 13.22 -12.61 0.68
CA PRO A 446 13.76 -13.15 -0.56
C PRO A 446 15.08 -12.45 -0.90
N ALA A 447 16.13 -13.21 -1.14
CA ALA A 447 17.41 -12.61 -1.56
C ALA A 447 17.26 -11.92 -2.94
N PRO A 448 18.03 -10.86 -3.22
CA PRO A 448 18.19 -10.42 -4.60
C PRO A 448 18.69 -11.57 -5.47
N LEU A 449 18.07 -11.78 -6.62
CA LEU A 449 18.41 -12.93 -7.47
C LEU A 449 18.70 -12.53 -8.92
N LEU A 450 19.57 -13.31 -9.55
CA LEU A 450 19.84 -13.26 -10.97
C LEU A 450 19.47 -14.64 -11.55
N SER A 451 18.47 -14.68 -12.43
CA SER A 451 18.08 -15.89 -13.15
C SER A 451 18.59 -15.87 -14.59
N THR A 452 18.72 -17.04 -15.18
CA THR A 452 19.10 -17.22 -16.58
C THR A 452 18.33 -18.40 -17.18
N GLY A 453 18.00 -18.32 -18.47
CA GLY A 453 17.25 -19.36 -19.16
C GLY A 453 17.35 -19.20 -20.67
N THR A 454 16.72 -20.12 -21.39
CA THR A 454 16.81 -20.23 -22.86
C THR A 454 15.61 -19.62 -23.59
N ASN A 455 14.62 -19.10 -22.87
CA ASN A 455 13.30 -18.70 -23.40
C ASN A 455 13.38 -17.81 -24.65
N GLY A 456 14.31 -16.85 -24.64
CA GLY A 456 14.44 -15.87 -25.74
C GLY A 456 14.95 -16.43 -27.06
N TYR A 457 15.48 -17.65 -27.10
CA TYR A 457 16.05 -18.27 -28.31
C TYR A 457 15.63 -19.73 -28.54
N THR A 458 14.81 -20.29 -27.64
CA THR A 458 14.15 -21.59 -27.83
C THR A 458 12.65 -21.47 -28.14
N ILE A 459 12.15 -20.24 -28.38
CA ILE A 459 10.71 -19.93 -28.56
C ILE A 459 9.95 -20.44 -27.35
N GLU A 460 10.15 -19.79 -26.20
CA GLU A 460 9.89 -20.34 -24.90
C GLU A 460 10.63 -21.70 -24.76
N GLN A 461 10.07 -22.72 -24.16
CA GLN A 461 10.71 -24.03 -24.07
C GLN A 461 10.32 -25.01 -25.20
N GLN A 462 9.70 -24.52 -26.27
CA GLN A 462 9.27 -25.41 -27.40
C GLN A 462 10.42 -26.08 -28.09
N GLY A 463 11.56 -25.40 -28.27
CA GLY A 463 12.79 -25.94 -28.84
C GLY A 463 13.76 -26.53 -27.80
N ALA A 464 13.38 -26.55 -26.52
CA ALA A 464 14.21 -27.06 -25.45
C ALA A 464 14.06 -28.58 -25.28
N ASN A 465 15.15 -29.20 -24.88
CA ASN A 465 15.22 -30.62 -24.50
C ASN A 465 16.30 -30.81 -23.43
N GLU A 466 16.32 -31.96 -22.76
CA GLU A 466 17.26 -32.27 -21.69
C GLU A 466 18.73 -32.00 -22.12
N GLN A 467 19.13 -32.41 -23.32
CA GLN A 467 20.52 -32.26 -23.80
C GLN A 467 20.90 -30.79 -24.01
N ASN A 468 20.03 -30.00 -24.66
CA ASN A 468 20.38 -28.61 -24.96
C ASN A 468 20.26 -27.71 -23.72
N GLU A 469 19.37 -27.97 -22.76
CA GLU A 469 19.34 -27.24 -21.50
C GLU A 469 20.65 -27.42 -20.72
N LEU A 470 21.11 -28.66 -20.54
CA LEU A 470 22.44 -28.98 -19.94
C LEU A 470 23.59 -28.29 -20.69
N GLY A 471 23.57 -28.36 -22.05
CA GLY A 471 24.58 -27.74 -22.87
C GLY A 471 24.64 -26.21 -22.79
N PHE A 472 23.49 -25.56 -22.66
CA PHE A 472 23.41 -24.10 -22.48
C PHE A 472 23.86 -23.67 -21.08
N MET A 473 23.46 -24.38 -20.01
CA MET A 473 23.98 -24.09 -18.67
C MET A 473 25.51 -24.17 -18.64
N GLN A 474 26.10 -25.25 -19.21
CA GLN A 474 27.55 -25.39 -19.30
C GLN A 474 28.21 -24.22 -20.06
N GLN A 475 27.61 -23.77 -21.17
CA GLN A 475 28.15 -22.64 -21.96
C GLN A 475 28.15 -21.33 -21.15
N TYR A 476 27.10 -21.04 -20.36
CA TYR A 476 27.07 -19.87 -19.46
C TYR A 476 28.17 -19.97 -18.39
N LEU A 477 28.34 -21.14 -17.79
CA LEU A 477 29.40 -21.38 -16.80
C LEU A 477 30.80 -21.22 -17.41
N ASP A 478 31.01 -21.71 -18.60
CA ASP A 478 32.28 -21.57 -19.34
C ASP A 478 32.61 -20.10 -19.69
N LEU A 479 31.58 -19.29 -19.92
CA LEU A 479 31.70 -17.84 -20.09
C LEU A 479 31.96 -17.08 -18.79
N GLY A 480 31.84 -17.76 -17.65
CA GLY A 480 31.94 -17.13 -16.31
C GLY A 480 30.69 -16.38 -15.85
N TRP A 481 29.56 -16.59 -16.52
CA TRP A 481 28.27 -16.01 -16.13
C TRP A 481 27.74 -16.76 -14.93
N LYS A 482 27.61 -16.06 -13.79
CA LYS A 482 27.08 -16.62 -12.53
C LYS A 482 25.64 -16.16 -12.35
N PHE A 483 24.73 -17.13 -12.25
CA PHE A 483 23.32 -16.92 -11.95
C PHE A 483 22.93 -17.69 -10.68
N ASP A 484 21.76 -17.39 -10.13
CA ASP A 484 21.25 -18.04 -8.92
C ASP A 484 20.19 -19.09 -9.28
N TYR A 485 19.48 -18.89 -10.41
CA TYR A 485 18.42 -19.77 -10.87
C TYR A 485 18.48 -20.02 -12.38
N TRP A 486 18.32 -21.28 -12.76
CA TRP A 486 18.00 -21.68 -14.13
C TRP A 486 16.50 -21.64 -14.36
N TRP A 487 16.04 -20.83 -15.31
CA TRP A 487 14.63 -20.56 -15.55
C TRP A 487 14.13 -21.30 -16.79
N MET A 488 13.23 -22.26 -16.56
CA MET A 488 12.51 -22.99 -17.60
C MET A 488 11.09 -22.42 -17.71
N ASP A 489 10.80 -21.71 -18.80
CA ASP A 489 9.49 -21.08 -19.04
C ASP A 489 8.53 -22.03 -19.78
N ALA A 490 7.43 -21.52 -20.36
CA ALA A 490 6.34 -22.24 -21.00
C ALA A 490 6.80 -23.19 -22.13
N GLY A 491 6.09 -24.29 -22.34
CA GLY A 491 6.30 -25.20 -23.50
C GLY A 491 7.15 -26.43 -23.22
N TRP A 492 7.48 -26.73 -21.98
CA TRP A 492 8.22 -27.95 -21.59
C TRP A 492 7.36 -29.22 -21.58
N TYR A 493 6.04 -29.07 -21.47
CA TYR A 493 5.03 -30.14 -21.51
C TYR A 493 4.69 -30.55 -22.95
N HIS A 494 3.99 -31.67 -23.10
CA HIS A 494 3.48 -32.08 -24.41
C HIS A 494 2.45 -31.04 -24.92
N PHE A 495 2.66 -30.52 -26.13
CA PHE A 495 1.75 -29.61 -26.80
C PHE A 495 1.52 -30.03 -28.26
N LYS A 496 0.37 -29.63 -28.82
CA LYS A 496 0.03 -29.92 -30.23
C LYS A 496 0.49 -28.79 -31.16
N ASP A 497 0.14 -27.55 -30.82
CA ASP A 497 0.32 -26.39 -31.72
C ASP A 497 1.27 -25.31 -31.18
N GLY A 498 1.74 -25.44 -29.93
CA GLY A 498 2.64 -24.48 -29.27
C GLY A 498 2.47 -24.43 -27.76
N TRP A 499 3.30 -23.63 -27.09
CA TRP A 499 3.33 -23.51 -25.61
C TRP A 499 1.98 -23.07 -25.01
N TRP A 500 1.13 -22.38 -25.78
CA TRP A 500 -0.21 -21.98 -25.35
C TRP A 500 -1.19 -23.15 -25.19
N ASN A 501 -0.82 -24.38 -25.62
CA ASN A 501 -1.61 -25.57 -25.49
C ASN A 501 -1.45 -26.21 -24.09
N THR A 502 -1.92 -25.50 -23.07
CA THR A 502 -1.79 -25.83 -21.63
C THR A 502 -2.80 -26.90 -21.19
N GLY A 503 -2.54 -27.55 -20.03
CA GLY A 503 -3.41 -28.55 -19.41
C GLY A 503 -2.87 -29.99 -19.41
N THR A 504 -1.60 -30.17 -19.86
CA THR A 504 -0.82 -31.39 -19.66
C THR A 504 0.43 -31.04 -18.87
N TRP A 505 0.45 -31.34 -17.58
CA TRP A 505 1.50 -30.86 -16.67
C TRP A 505 2.54 -31.95 -16.33
N ASP A 506 2.97 -32.69 -17.38
CA ASP A 506 4.07 -33.65 -17.31
C ASP A 506 5.14 -33.25 -18.31
N PRO A 507 6.45 -33.42 -17.98
CA PRO A 507 7.53 -33.19 -18.94
C PRO A 507 7.31 -34.03 -20.21
N ASP A 508 7.46 -33.40 -21.39
CA ASP A 508 7.34 -34.11 -22.65
C ASP A 508 8.40 -35.20 -22.77
N PRO A 509 8.04 -36.50 -22.72
CA PRO A 509 9.03 -37.59 -22.68
C PRO A 509 9.89 -37.70 -23.95
N ALA A 510 9.45 -37.13 -25.09
CA ALA A 510 10.25 -37.07 -26.30
C ALA A 510 11.42 -36.09 -26.20
N ARG A 511 11.26 -35.03 -25.40
CA ARG A 511 12.26 -33.97 -25.22
C ARG A 511 12.98 -34.09 -23.87
N PHE A 512 12.30 -34.54 -22.85
CA PHE A 512 12.79 -34.70 -21.48
C PHE A 512 12.60 -36.18 -21.02
N PRO A 513 13.35 -37.12 -21.56
CA PRO A 513 13.13 -38.54 -21.27
C PRO A 513 13.37 -38.94 -19.82
N HIS A 514 14.11 -38.15 -19.05
CA HIS A 514 14.34 -38.35 -17.62
C HIS A 514 13.69 -37.23 -16.78
N GLY A 515 12.74 -36.49 -17.35
CA GLY A 515 12.15 -35.29 -16.72
C GLY A 515 13.14 -34.14 -16.57
N PHE A 516 12.99 -33.33 -15.52
CA PHE A 516 13.90 -32.23 -15.19
C PHE A 516 14.99 -32.59 -14.20
N ARG A 517 14.94 -33.79 -13.64
CA ARG A 517 15.88 -34.21 -12.59
C ARG A 517 17.34 -34.07 -13.01
N PRO A 518 17.78 -34.45 -14.24
CA PRO A 518 19.15 -34.22 -14.69
C PRO A 518 19.52 -32.74 -14.76
N ILE A 519 18.57 -31.85 -15.15
CA ILE A 519 18.77 -30.42 -15.24
C ILE A 519 18.92 -29.82 -13.84
N ALA A 520 18.04 -30.19 -12.91
CA ALA A 520 18.08 -29.74 -11.53
C ALA A 520 19.36 -30.23 -10.82
N ASP A 521 19.73 -31.50 -10.98
CA ASP A 521 20.95 -32.04 -10.38
C ASP A 521 22.21 -31.37 -10.92
N PHE A 522 22.22 -30.99 -12.20
CA PHE A 522 23.32 -30.23 -12.77
C PHE A 522 23.39 -28.81 -12.17
N ALA A 523 22.27 -28.10 -12.09
CA ALA A 523 22.21 -26.78 -11.45
C ALA A 523 22.68 -26.86 -9.98
N HIS A 524 22.14 -27.78 -9.21
CA HIS A 524 22.51 -27.98 -7.79
C HIS A 524 24.00 -28.32 -7.60
N ALA A 525 24.59 -29.12 -8.51
CA ALA A 525 26.02 -29.43 -8.48
C ALA A 525 26.92 -28.19 -8.65
N HIS A 526 26.41 -27.14 -9.27
CA HIS A 526 27.10 -25.85 -9.46
C HIS A 526 26.69 -24.77 -8.44
N GLY A 527 25.81 -25.11 -7.47
CA GLY A 527 25.32 -24.21 -6.44
C GLY A 527 24.18 -23.29 -6.90
N GLU A 528 23.52 -23.68 -7.97
CA GLU A 528 22.42 -22.96 -8.61
C GLU A 528 21.09 -23.69 -8.34
N LYS A 529 19.96 -23.04 -8.61
CA LYS A 529 18.61 -23.52 -8.40
C LYS A 529 17.79 -23.48 -9.68
N THR A 530 16.57 -24.03 -9.66
CA THR A 530 15.69 -24.07 -10.83
C THR A 530 14.38 -23.31 -10.58
N ILE A 531 13.90 -22.63 -11.63
CA ILE A 531 12.54 -22.05 -11.73
C ILE A 531 11.82 -22.80 -12.85
N VAL A 532 10.61 -23.26 -12.62
CA VAL A 532 9.79 -23.87 -13.66
C VAL A 532 8.42 -23.19 -13.73
N TRP A 533 8.01 -22.86 -14.95
CA TRP A 533 6.76 -22.17 -15.27
C TRP A 533 5.59 -23.13 -15.35
N PHE A 534 4.44 -22.69 -14.84
CA PHE A 534 3.15 -23.35 -14.90
C PHE A 534 2.04 -22.34 -15.20
N GLU A 535 0.98 -22.77 -15.88
CA GLU A 535 -0.27 -22.02 -16.05
C GLU A 535 -1.46 -22.97 -15.86
N PRO A 536 -1.65 -23.49 -14.64
CA PRO A 536 -2.57 -24.59 -14.38
C PRO A 536 -4.04 -24.22 -14.54
N GLU A 537 -4.39 -22.93 -14.45
CA GLU A 537 -5.76 -22.46 -14.50
C GLU A 537 -6.31 -22.41 -15.94
N ARG A 538 -5.47 -22.27 -16.97
CA ARG A 538 -5.89 -22.28 -18.36
C ARG A 538 -5.73 -23.67 -18.98
N VAL A 539 -6.82 -24.20 -19.53
CA VAL A 539 -6.86 -25.55 -20.14
C VAL A 539 -7.34 -25.46 -21.59
N THR A 540 -6.53 -25.98 -22.50
CA THR A 540 -6.77 -25.95 -23.94
C THR A 540 -7.24 -27.30 -24.44
N ALA A 541 -8.08 -27.30 -25.47
CA ALA A 541 -8.62 -28.52 -26.11
C ALA A 541 -7.49 -29.46 -26.59
N GLY A 542 -7.65 -30.75 -26.33
CA GLY A 542 -6.69 -31.80 -26.65
C GLY A 542 -5.57 -31.99 -25.63
N SER A 543 -5.61 -31.24 -24.49
CA SER A 543 -4.73 -31.47 -23.35
C SER A 543 -5.27 -32.57 -22.44
N TRP A 544 -4.41 -33.12 -21.57
CA TRP A 544 -4.77 -34.22 -20.67
C TRP A 544 -5.97 -33.87 -19.76
N LEU A 545 -5.99 -32.67 -19.15
CA LEU A 545 -7.11 -32.21 -18.31
C LEU A 545 -8.41 -32.08 -19.10
N TRP A 546 -8.32 -31.56 -20.34
CA TRP A 546 -9.49 -31.44 -21.20
C TRP A 546 -10.15 -32.78 -21.49
N GLU A 547 -9.36 -33.81 -21.83
CA GLU A 547 -9.83 -35.14 -22.23
C GLU A 547 -10.28 -35.99 -21.02
N ASN A 548 -9.57 -35.89 -19.88
CA ASN A 548 -9.80 -36.79 -18.77
C ASN A 548 -10.66 -36.20 -17.63
N HIS A 549 -10.71 -34.86 -17.49
CA HIS A 549 -11.41 -34.21 -16.39
C HIS A 549 -12.32 -33.03 -16.85
N PRO A 550 -13.20 -33.24 -17.87
CA PRO A 550 -14.04 -32.16 -18.39
C PRO A 550 -14.97 -31.56 -17.32
N GLY A 551 -15.37 -32.33 -16.29
CA GLY A 551 -16.19 -31.86 -15.16
C GLY A 551 -15.51 -30.91 -14.20
N TRP A 552 -14.19 -30.73 -14.30
CA TRP A 552 -13.44 -29.76 -13.51
C TRP A 552 -13.28 -28.41 -14.22
N LEU A 553 -13.72 -28.32 -15.47
CA LEU A 553 -13.46 -27.19 -16.35
C LEU A 553 -14.70 -26.33 -16.53
N LEU A 554 -14.56 -25.02 -16.40
CA LEU A 554 -15.57 -24.05 -16.74
C LEU A 554 -15.25 -23.36 -18.08
N GLY A 555 -16.26 -23.04 -18.85
CA GLY A 555 -16.15 -22.36 -20.13
C GLY A 555 -16.88 -23.08 -21.26
N LYS A 556 -16.88 -22.48 -22.45
CA LYS A 556 -17.57 -23.00 -23.64
C LYS A 556 -16.62 -23.84 -24.47
N ASP A 557 -17.18 -24.81 -25.22
CA ASP A 557 -16.41 -25.55 -26.22
C ASP A 557 -15.95 -24.63 -27.37
N GLY A 558 -14.78 -24.94 -27.92
CA GLY A 558 -14.15 -24.14 -28.99
C GLY A 558 -13.26 -22.99 -28.52
N GLY A 559 -13.08 -22.80 -27.20
CA GLY A 559 -12.14 -21.86 -26.61
C GLY A 559 -11.33 -22.52 -25.49
N ASN A 560 -10.46 -21.74 -24.81
CA ASN A 560 -9.84 -22.18 -23.58
C ASN A 560 -10.86 -22.29 -22.47
N LYS A 561 -10.66 -23.25 -21.55
CA LYS A 561 -11.46 -23.43 -20.35
C LYS A 561 -10.65 -23.12 -19.11
N LEU A 562 -11.35 -22.77 -18.03
CA LEU A 562 -10.77 -22.53 -16.71
C LEU A 562 -10.80 -23.82 -15.89
N LEU A 563 -9.66 -24.26 -15.36
CA LEU A 563 -9.63 -25.26 -14.29
C LEU A 563 -10.22 -24.62 -13.04
N TYR A 564 -11.38 -25.10 -12.62
CA TYR A 564 -12.14 -24.49 -11.54
C TYR A 564 -11.66 -24.93 -10.16
N LEU A 565 -10.83 -24.10 -9.52
CA LEU A 565 -10.26 -24.40 -8.19
C LEU A 565 -11.30 -24.33 -7.06
N GLY A 566 -12.51 -23.86 -7.32
CA GLY A 566 -13.65 -24.04 -6.43
C GLY A 566 -14.21 -25.46 -6.39
N ASN A 567 -13.76 -26.35 -7.28
CA ASN A 567 -14.01 -27.79 -7.22
C ASN A 567 -12.94 -28.47 -6.34
N PRO A 568 -13.32 -29.11 -5.21
CA PRO A 568 -12.35 -29.68 -4.29
C PRO A 568 -11.50 -30.83 -4.88
N ASP A 569 -12.04 -31.59 -5.84
CA ASP A 569 -11.29 -32.67 -6.49
C ASP A 569 -10.22 -32.09 -7.44
N ALA A 570 -10.57 -31.06 -8.20
CA ALA A 570 -9.64 -30.35 -9.07
C ALA A 570 -8.52 -29.67 -8.25
N LEU A 571 -8.88 -29.00 -7.15
CA LEU A 571 -7.93 -28.38 -6.23
C LEU A 571 -6.97 -29.40 -5.61
N LYS A 572 -7.53 -30.50 -5.13
CA LYS A 572 -6.72 -31.58 -4.56
C LYS A 572 -5.76 -32.18 -5.58
N TRP A 573 -6.25 -32.52 -6.76
CA TRP A 573 -5.42 -33.06 -7.82
C TRP A 573 -4.29 -32.12 -8.20
N LEU A 574 -4.61 -30.85 -8.46
CA LEU A 574 -3.59 -29.86 -8.85
C LEU A 574 -2.51 -29.73 -7.77
N THR A 575 -2.94 -29.64 -6.51
CA THR A 575 -2.02 -29.49 -5.37
C THR A 575 -1.08 -30.69 -5.27
N ASP A 576 -1.62 -31.90 -5.33
CA ASP A 576 -0.83 -33.14 -5.19
C ASP A 576 0.09 -33.36 -6.41
N HIS A 577 -0.40 -33.07 -7.62
CA HIS A 577 0.38 -33.24 -8.85
C HIS A 577 1.57 -32.29 -8.92
N VAL A 578 1.34 -31.00 -8.61
CA VAL A 578 2.43 -30.00 -8.60
C VAL A 578 3.41 -30.29 -7.45
N ASP A 579 2.95 -30.65 -6.26
CA ASP A 579 3.81 -31.08 -5.14
C ASP A 579 4.72 -32.25 -5.55
N GLN A 580 4.15 -33.25 -6.22
CA GLN A 580 4.91 -34.38 -6.74
C GLN A 580 6.00 -33.94 -7.74
N LEU A 581 5.63 -33.07 -8.71
CA LEU A 581 6.58 -32.52 -9.68
C LEU A 581 7.71 -31.73 -9.01
N LEU A 582 7.38 -30.84 -8.10
CA LEU A 582 8.35 -30.06 -7.35
C LEU A 582 9.38 -30.96 -6.65
N THR A 583 8.88 -32.01 -5.99
CA THR A 583 9.72 -32.97 -5.24
C THR A 583 10.54 -33.89 -6.16
N GLU A 584 9.90 -34.54 -7.12
CA GLU A 584 10.56 -35.56 -7.97
C GLU A 584 11.52 -34.93 -8.98
N GLN A 585 11.16 -33.77 -9.52
CA GLN A 585 11.96 -33.10 -10.53
C GLN A 585 13.03 -32.17 -9.95
N GLY A 586 13.02 -31.91 -8.65
CA GLY A 586 14.00 -31.05 -7.97
C GLY A 586 13.79 -29.55 -8.29
N ILE A 587 12.54 -29.10 -8.36
CA ILE A 587 12.20 -27.70 -8.69
C ILE A 587 12.27 -26.87 -7.40
N ASP A 588 13.04 -25.79 -7.41
CA ASP A 588 13.28 -24.95 -6.23
C ASP A 588 12.34 -23.74 -6.13
N LEU A 589 11.82 -23.26 -7.26
CA LEU A 589 10.91 -22.12 -7.32
C LEU A 589 9.78 -22.41 -8.31
N TYR A 590 8.57 -22.29 -7.82
CA TYR A 590 7.35 -22.46 -8.59
C TYR A 590 6.94 -21.13 -9.21
N ARG A 591 6.90 -21.02 -10.56
CA ARG A 591 6.38 -19.86 -11.27
C ARG A 591 4.99 -20.15 -11.81
N GLN A 592 4.00 -19.35 -11.40
CA GLN A 592 2.64 -19.45 -11.95
C GLN A 592 2.28 -18.23 -12.78
N ASP A 593 1.90 -18.48 -14.02
CA ASP A 593 1.33 -17.50 -14.95
C ASP A 593 -0.18 -17.66 -15.08
N PHE A 594 -0.84 -16.64 -15.64
CA PHE A 594 -2.28 -16.64 -15.92
C PHE A 594 -2.59 -15.76 -17.13
N ASN A 595 -2.43 -16.32 -18.33
CA ASN A 595 -2.69 -15.66 -19.62
C ASN A 595 -4.14 -15.83 -20.06
N PHE A 596 -5.08 -15.59 -19.15
CA PHE A 596 -6.49 -15.88 -19.34
C PHE A 596 -7.38 -14.87 -18.61
N ASP A 597 -8.54 -14.54 -19.20
CA ASP A 597 -9.51 -13.59 -18.65
C ASP A 597 -10.71 -14.36 -18.06
N PRO A 598 -10.78 -14.62 -16.75
CA PRO A 598 -11.78 -15.55 -16.18
C PRO A 598 -13.14 -14.94 -15.91
N LEU A 599 -13.31 -13.61 -15.89
CA LEU A 599 -14.49 -12.92 -15.38
C LEU A 599 -15.81 -13.40 -16.04
N GLU A 600 -15.84 -13.43 -17.37
CA GLU A 600 -17.03 -13.83 -18.11
C GLU A 600 -17.39 -15.30 -17.89
N ILE A 601 -16.38 -16.15 -17.64
CA ILE A 601 -16.60 -17.56 -17.32
C ILE A 601 -17.20 -17.70 -15.92
N TRP A 602 -16.68 -17.00 -14.94
CA TRP A 602 -17.25 -17.00 -13.59
C TRP A 602 -18.71 -16.57 -13.61
N ARG A 603 -19.00 -15.41 -14.22
CA ARG A 603 -20.35 -14.84 -14.30
C ARG A 603 -21.32 -15.74 -15.06
N ALA A 604 -20.89 -16.38 -16.14
CA ALA A 604 -21.72 -17.29 -16.92
C ALA A 604 -22.05 -18.60 -16.19
N ASN A 605 -21.32 -18.97 -15.16
CA ASN A 605 -21.59 -20.17 -14.36
C ASN A 605 -22.45 -19.89 -13.10
N ASP A 606 -22.71 -18.62 -12.79
CA ASP A 606 -23.56 -18.24 -11.67
C ASP A 606 -25.04 -18.26 -12.07
N ALA A 607 -25.88 -18.88 -11.23
CA ALA A 607 -27.32 -18.70 -11.32
C ALA A 607 -27.70 -17.25 -10.93
N PRO A 608 -28.89 -16.74 -11.35
CA PRO A 608 -29.31 -15.36 -11.05
C PRO A 608 -29.29 -14.99 -9.55
N ASP A 609 -29.56 -15.95 -8.67
CA ASP A 609 -29.57 -15.79 -7.21
C ASP A 609 -28.26 -16.28 -6.55
N ARG A 610 -27.19 -16.43 -7.33
CA ARG A 610 -25.88 -16.93 -6.91
C ARG A 610 -24.72 -16.14 -7.54
N GLN A 611 -24.93 -14.89 -7.96
CA GLN A 611 -23.94 -14.09 -8.67
C GLN A 611 -22.76 -13.71 -7.77
N GLY A 612 -21.54 -14.01 -8.24
CA GLY A 612 -20.27 -13.81 -7.54
C GLY A 612 -19.76 -15.04 -6.80
N ILE A 613 -20.54 -16.09 -6.64
CA ILE A 613 -20.13 -17.30 -5.89
C ILE A 613 -19.05 -18.10 -6.63
N THR A 614 -19.12 -18.21 -7.95
CA THR A 614 -18.11 -18.96 -8.72
C THR A 614 -16.74 -18.30 -8.59
N GLU A 615 -16.68 -16.97 -8.65
CA GLU A 615 -15.45 -16.22 -8.41
C GLU A 615 -14.92 -16.44 -6.98
N ILE A 616 -15.76 -16.26 -5.94
CA ILE A 616 -15.37 -16.44 -4.53
C ILE A 616 -14.77 -17.83 -4.30
N ARG A 617 -15.39 -18.87 -4.81
CA ARG A 617 -14.93 -20.25 -4.66
C ARG A 617 -13.61 -20.49 -5.40
N HIS A 618 -13.47 -19.95 -6.61
CA HIS A 618 -12.24 -20.06 -7.40
C HIS A 618 -11.07 -19.36 -6.69
N VAL A 619 -11.27 -18.11 -6.27
CA VAL A 619 -10.27 -17.31 -5.54
C VAL A 619 -9.88 -17.99 -4.23
N THR A 620 -10.86 -18.50 -3.46
CA THR A 620 -10.59 -19.21 -2.20
C THR A 620 -9.76 -20.48 -2.46
N GLY A 621 -10.08 -21.22 -3.53
CA GLY A 621 -9.31 -22.40 -3.94
C GLY A 621 -7.89 -22.06 -4.39
N TYR A 622 -7.73 -20.99 -5.16
CA TYR A 622 -6.41 -20.48 -5.58
C TYR A 622 -5.51 -20.12 -4.39
N LEU A 623 -6.05 -19.38 -3.42
CA LEU A 623 -5.31 -19.03 -2.20
C LEU A 623 -4.94 -20.27 -1.38
N ALA A 624 -5.87 -21.22 -1.23
CA ALA A 624 -5.65 -22.48 -0.53
C ALA A 624 -4.59 -23.34 -1.22
N TYR A 625 -4.57 -23.36 -2.56
CA TYR A 625 -3.56 -24.06 -3.36
C TYR A 625 -2.15 -23.56 -3.04
N TRP A 626 -1.94 -22.27 -3.08
CA TRP A 626 -0.61 -21.69 -2.79
C TRP A 626 -0.22 -21.80 -1.32
N ASP A 627 -1.17 -21.66 -0.41
CA ASP A 627 -0.92 -21.86 1.03
C ASP A 627 -0.47 -23.30 1.31
N GLU A 628 -1.09 -24.30 0.67
CA GLU A 628 -0.73 -25.70 0.82
C GLU A 628 0.62 -26.04 0.17
N LEU A 629 0.93 -25.49 -1.03
CA LEU A 629 2.26 -25.66 -1.62
C LEU A 629 3.36 -25.09 -0.71
N ARG A 630 3.17 -23.88 -0.18
CA ARG A 630 4.14 -23.26 0.76
C ARG A 630 4.26 -24.04 2.07
N ARG A 631 3.17 -24.62 2.54
CA ARG A 631 3.20 -25.48 3.72
C ARG A 631 3.99 -26.77 3.49
N ARG A 632 3.89 -27.36 2.30
CA ARG A 632 4.66 -28.57 1.92
C ARG A 632 6.12 -28.24 1.60
N HIS A 633 6.40 -27.05 1.07
CA HIS A 633 7.72 -26.56 0.67
C HIS A 633 8.06 -25.23 1.37
N PRO A 634 8.31 -25.20 2.68
CA PRO A 634 8.40 -23.95 3.47
C PRO A 634 9.56 -23.03 3.08
N GLY A 635 10.60 -23.56 2.40
CA GLY A 635 11.72 -22.78 1.89
C GLY A 635 11.51 -22.23 0.46
N MET A 636 10.46 -22.69 -0.24
CA MET A 636 10.20 -22.34 -1.64
C MET A 636 9.56 -20.97 -1.76
N LEU A 637 10.04 -20.17 -2.72
CA LEU A 637 9.33 -19.00 -3.20
C LEU A 637 8.37 -19.38 -4.34
N ILE A 638 7.29 -18.62 -4.44
CA ILE A 638 6.38 -18.63 -5.58
C ILE A 638 6.61 -17.33 -6.36
N ASP A 639 6.73 -17.43 -7.68
CA ASP A 639 6.71 -16.29 -8.58
C ASP A 639 5.31 -16.13 -9.18
N THR A 640 4.72 -14.95 -9.02
CA THR A 640 3.43 -14.60 -9.61
C THR A 640 3.61 -13.93 -10.96
N CYS A 641 2.87 -14.39 -11.96
CA CYS A 641 2.71 -13.75 -13.24
C CYS A 641 1.25 -13.89 -13.71
N ALA A 642 0.77 -12.92 -14.45
CA ALA A 642 -0.52 -12.99 -15.14
C ALA A 642 -0.47 -12.16 -16.42
N SER A 643 0.33 -12.57 -17.40
CA SER A 643 0.84 -11.74 -18.50
C SER A 643 1.55 -10.50 -17.93
N GLY A 644 2.56 -10.70 -17.11
CA GLY A 644 3.20 -9.68 -16.29
C GLY A 644 2.45 -9.41 -14.98
N GLY A 645 2.49 -8.17 -14.50
CA GLY A 645 2.01 -7.74 -13.18
C GLY A 645 0.48 -7.56 -13.06
N ARG A 646 -0.33 -8.42 -13.67
CA ARG A 646 -1.80 -8.30 -13.62
C ARG A 646 -2.44 -9.05 -12.44
N ARG A 647 -1.63 -9.68 -11.57
CA ARG A 647 -2.08 -10.37 -10.36
C ARG A 647 -1.16 -10.05 -9.17
N ASP A 648 -1.02 -8.75 -8.87
CA ASP A 648 -0.17 -8.22 -7.80
C ASP A 648 -1.02 -7.58 -6.69
N ASP A 649 -2.14 -8.21 -6.30
CA ASP A 649 -2.94 -7.81 -5.15
C ASP A 649 -2.31 -8.25 -3.82
N LEU A 650 -2.80 -7.69 -2.70
CA LEU A 650 -2.19 -7.89 -1.38
C LEU A 650 -2.18 -9.37 -0.93
N GLU A 651 -3.20 -10.17 -1.26
CA GLU A 651 -3.25 -11.60 -0.93
C GLU A 651 -2.26 -12.43 -1.77
N THR A 652 -2.12 -12.09 -3.05
CA THR A 652 -1.13 -12.71 -3.94
C THR A 652 0.29 -12.38 -3.47
N LEU A 653 0.60 -11.09 -3.21
CA LEU A 653 1.94 -10.66 -2.79
C LEU A 653 2.32 -11.14 -1.37
N ARG A 654 1.36 -11.58 -0.57
CA ARG A 654 1.62 -12.27 0.71
C ARG A 654 2.21 -13.66 0.51
N ARG A 655 1.97 -14.28 -0.62
CA ARG A 655 2.35 -15.66 -0.95
C ARG A 655 3.47 -15.76 -1.97
N ALA A 656 3.61 -14.75 -2.81
CA ALA A 656 4.48 -14.76 -3.99
C ALA A 656 5.20 -13.44 -4.21
N VAL A 657 6.18 -13.46 -5.09
CA VAL A 657 6.91 -12.28 -5.58
C VAL A 657 6.77 -12.19 -7.10
N PRO A 658 6.63 -10.98 -7.71
CA PRO A 658 6.56 -10.83 -9.16
C PRO A 658 7.99 -10.73 -9.76
N LEU A 659 8.54 -11.84 -10.24
CA LEU A 659 9.87 -11.86 -10.90
C LEU A 659 9.81 -11.27 -12.33
N TRP A 660 8.62 -11.16 -12.90
CA TRP A 660 8.36 -10.56 -14.20
C TRP A 660 7.22 -9.55 -14.11
N ARG A 661 7.56 -8.30 -13.75
CA ARG A 661 6.58 -7.25 -13.41
C ARG A 661 5.65 -6.82 -14.53
N SER A 662 6.06 -6.98 -15.82
CA SER A 662 5.29 -6.57 -16.99
C SER A 662 5.80 -7.27 -18.25
N ASP A 663 4.87 -7.60 -19.17
CA ASP A 663 5.20 -8.08 -20.52
C ASP A 663 5.62 -6.95 -21.47
N TYR A 664 5.72 -5.72 -20.99
CA TYR A 664 6.28 -4.63 -21.78
C TYR A 664 7.74 -4.88 -22.10
N GLY A 665 8.12 -4.66 -23.36
CA GLY A 665 9.44 -4.96 -23.89
C GLY A 665 10.59 -4.36 -23.07
N ILE A 666 11.55 -5.21 -22.69
CA ILE A 666 12.73 -4.82 -21.91
C ILE A 666 13.77 -4.03 -22.73
N ASP A 667 13.56 -3.88 -24.03
CA ASP A 667 14.44 -3.17 -24.96
C ASP A 667 14.14 -1.65 -25.03
N ASP A 668 13.21 -1.14 -24.19
CA ASP A 668 12.93 0.29 -24.03
C ASP A 668 13.42 0.80 -22.64
N PRO A 669 14.67 1.29 -22.54
CA PRO A 669 15.20 1.76 -21.27
C PRO A 669 14.39 2.87 -20.59
N PRO A 670 13.88 3.92 -21.27
CA PRO A 670 13.02 4.93 -20.62
C PRO A 670 11.72 4.34 -20.06
N GLY A 671 11.05 3.46 -20.80
CA GLY A 671 9.88 2.75 -20.31
C GLY A 671 10.19 1.92 -19.06
N GLN A 672 11.30 1.17 -19.06
CA GLN A 672 11.75 0.39 -17.90
C GLN A 672 12.04 1.27 -16.66
N GLN A 673 12.57 2.49 -16.86
CA GLN A 673 12.74 3.47 -15.77
C GLN A 673 11.39 3.89 -15.20
N ASN A 674 10.39 4.12 -16.06
CA ASN A 674 9.04 4.51 -15.68
C ASN A 674 8.31 3.40 -14.91
N LEU A 675 8.41 2.14 -15.38
CA LEU A 675 7.83 1.00 -14.69
C LEU A 675 8.41 0.85 -13.27
N THR A 676 9.73 1.01 -13.12
CA THR A 676 10.38 0.98 -11.80
C THR A 676 9.90 2.14 -10.92
N TYR A 677 9.74 3.34 -11.49
CA TYR A 677 9.27 4.52 -10.76
C TYR A 677 7.92 4.25 -10.08
N GLY A 678 6.94 3.80 -10.86
CA GLY A 678 5.58 3.61 -10.36
C GLY A 678 5.43 2.40 -9.44
N LEU A 679 5.96 1.24 -9.83
CA LEU A 679 5.80 0.02 -9.06
C LEU A 679 6.54 0.07 -7.71
N ALA A 680 7.72 0.71 -7.64
CA ALA A 680 8.47 0.84 -6.41
C ALA A 680 7.76 1.64 -5.32
N LEU A 681 6.75 2.44 -5.65
CA LEU A 681 5.89 3.11 -4.67
C LEU A 681 5.05 2.09 -3.86
N TRP A 682 4.67 0.97 -4.46
CA TRP A 682 3.70 0.04 -3.90
C TRP A 682 4.26 -1.33 -3.56
N VAL A 683 5.08 -1.89 -4.44
CA VAL A 683 5.61 -3.25 -4.32
C VAL A 683 7.11 -3.18 -4.02
N PRO A 684 7.56 -3.64 -2.85
CA PRO A 684 8.97 -3.50 -2.45
C PRO A 684 9.90 -4.52 -3.11
N TYR A 685 9.39 -5.65 -3.62
CA TYR A 685 10.15 -6.67 -4.31
C TYR A 685 9.52 -6.99 -5.66
N PHE A 686 10.25 -6.80 -6.73
CA PHE A 686 9.86 -7.18 -8.09
C PHE A 686 11.07 -7.47 -8.97
N GLY A 687 10.82 -8.12 -10.10
CA GLY A 687 11.83 -8.48 -11.07
C GLY A 687 11.59 -7.90 -12.45
N THR A 688 12.60 -8.09 -13.33
CA THR A 688 12.64 -7.62 -14.72
C THR A 688 13.62 -8.46 -15.53
N GLY A 689 13.74 -8.18 -16.82
CA GLY A 689 14.64 -8.88 -17.73
C GLY A 689 15.87 -8.07 -18.12
N ILE A 690 16.90 -8.78 -18.63
CA ILE A 690 18.12 -8.22 -19.20
C ILE A 690 18.37 -8.85 -20.58
N ARG A 691 18.61 -8.01 -21.60
CA ARG A 691 19.07 -8.49 -22.93
C ARG A 691 20.30 -7.78 -23.45
N SER A 692 20.79 -6.74 -22.78
CA SER A 692 21.85 -5.88 -23.30
C SER A 692 23.03 -5.78 -22.35
N SER A 693 24.25 -5.82 -22.89
CA SER A 693 25.49 -5.47 -22.20
C SER A 693 25.79 -3.96 -22.18
N ASN A 694 24.88 -3.12 -22.71
CA ASN A 694 24.99 -1.67 -22.63
C ASN A 694 24.66 -1.19 -21.21
N THR A 695 25.51 -0.36 -20.63
CA THR A 695 25.37 0.13 -19.23
C THR A 695 24.06 0.87 -18.98
N TYR A 696 23.62 1.74 -19.90
CA TYR A 696 22.38 2.50 -19.74
C TYR A 696 21.16 1.57 -19.74
N SER A 697 21.08 0.66 -20.71
CA SER A 697 19.97 -0.30 -20.81
C SER A 697 19.92 -1.23 -19.60
N PHE A 698 21.06 -1.80 -19.21
CA PHE A 698 21.16 -2.69 -18.06
C PHE A 698 20.71 -1.99 -16.76
N ARG A 699 21.23 -0.78 -16.49
CA ARG A 699 20.87 -0.03 -15.26
C ARG A 699 19.40 0.44 -15.25
N SER A 700 18.81 0.68 -16.44
CA SER A 700 17.40 1.05 -16.55
C SER A 700 16.45 -0.08 -16.14
N THR A 701 16.87 -1.33 -16.32
CA THR A 701 16.10 -2.52 -15.94
C THR A 701 16.41 -3.02 -14.52
N MET A 702 17.43 -2.49 -13.82
CA MET A 702 17.82 -3.01 -12.50
C MET A 702 16.67 -2.95 -11.47
N ALA A 703 16.45 -4.09 -10.81
CA ALA A 703 15.50 -4.32 -9.74
C ALA A 703 16.05 -5.39 -8.78
N LEU A 704 15.29 -5.83 -7.76
CA LEU A 704 15.72 -6.88 -6.81
C LEU A 704 15.93 -8.24 -7.47
N ALA A 705 15.14 -8.56 -8.50
CA ALA A 705 15.31 -9.76 -9.29
C ALA A 705 15.55 -9.38 -10.75
N MET A 706 16.46 -10.07 -11.41
CA MET A 706 16.77 -9.85 -12.82
C MET A 706 16.89 -11.19 -13.56
N GLY A 707 16.10 -11.34 -14.64
CA GLY A 707 16.18 -12.48 -15.55
C GLY A 707 17.05 -12.15 -16.77
N ALA A 708 18.10 -12.91 -17.04
CA ALA A 708 18.97 -12.70 -18.16
C ALA A 708 19.02 -13.95 -19.06
N GLY A 709 18.84 -13.75 -20.33
CA GLY A 709 18.86 -14.85 -21.29
C GLY A 709 19.45 -14.45 -22.63
N PRO A 710 20.60 -13.71 -22.69
CA PRO A 710 21.24 -13.50 -23.98
C PRO A 710 21.79 -14.84 -24.49
N ASP A 711 21.53 -15.18 -25.73
CA ASP A 711 22.03 -16.44 -26.32
C ASP A 711 23.56 -16.54 -26.12
N PRO A 712 24.07 -17.54 -25.39
CA PRO A 712 25.50 -17.69 -25.09
C PRO A 712 26.34 -17.92 -26.34
N ARG A 713 25.75 -18.30 -27.49
CA ARG A 713 26.37 -18.46 -28.78
C ARG A 713 26.47 -17.16 -29.57
N SER A 714 25.81 -16.10 -29.13
CA SER A 714 25.75 -14.83 -29.85
C SER A 714 27.08 -14.11 -29.81
N LYS A 715 27.57 -13.75 -30.98
CA LYS A 715 28.77 -12.92 -31.14
C LYS A 715 28.51 -11.43 -30.89
N ASN A 716 27.24 -11.04 -30.73
CA ASN A 716 26.83 -9.66 -30.56
C ASN A 716 26.68 -9.28 -29.05
N VAL A 717 26.90 -10.22 -28.16
CA VAL A 717 26.84 -10.01 -26.71
C VAL A 717 28.25 -9.91 -26.15
N ASP A 718 28.56 -8.79 -25.53
CA ASP A 718 29.80 -8.60 -24.77
C ASP A 718 29.62 -9.20 -23.37
N PHE A 719 29.91 -10.50 -23.21
CA PHE A 719 29.80 -11.22 -21.95
C PHE A 719 30.73 -10.67 -20.85
N PRO A 720 31.97 -10.29 -21.09
CA PRO A 720 32.81 -9.59 -20.11
C PRO A 720 32.16 -8.33 -19.56
N ALA A 721 31.58 -7.46 -20.40
CA ALA A 721 30.85 -6.27 -19.96
C ALA A 721 29.59 -6.64 -19.15
N LEU A 722 28.84 -7.65 -19.59
CA LEU A 722 27.66 -8.13 -18.92
C LEU A 722 27.96 -8.69 -17.51
N ILE A 723 29.04 -9.47 -17.37
CA ILE A 723 29.53 -10.00 -16.09
C ILE A 723 29.91 -8.86 -15.13
N LYS A 724 30.57 -7.82 -15.65
CA LYS A 724 30.90 -6.62 -14.85
C LYS A 724 29.61 -5.94 -14.35
N LEU A 725 28.61 -5.78 -15.22
CA LEU A 725 27.32 -5.16 -14.87
C LEU A 725 26.54 -6.03 -13.84
N ALA A 726 26.58 -7.35 -13.98
CA ALA A 726 26.02 -8.28 -13.00
C ALA A 726 26.69 -8.15 -11.63
N SER A 727 28.01 -7.96 -11.59
CA SER A 727 28.72 -7.66 -10.33
C SER A 727 28.30 -6.33 -9.71
N GLN A 728 28.04 -5.30 -10.52
CA GLN A 728 27.49 -4.01 -10.06
C GLN A 728 26.05 -4.17 -9.54
N PHE A 729 25.23 -4.99 -10.23
CA PHE A 729 23.90 -5.33 -9.74
C PHE A 729 23.95 -5.95 -8.34
N ARG A 730 24.82 -6.94 -8.11
CA ARG A 730 24.94 -7.59 -6.78
C ARG A 730 25.35 -6.61 -5.68
N GLN A 731 26.10 -5.54 -6.00
CA GLN A 731 26.41 -4.47 -5.06
C GLN A 731 25.21 -3.54 -4.79
N ALA A 732 24.44 -3.23 -5.84
CA ALA A 732 23.30 -2.31 -5.77
C ALA A 732 22.02 -2.95 -5.21
N ALA A 733 21.78 -4.23 -5.50
CA ALA A 733 20.51 -4.89 -5.23
C ALA A 733 20.04 -4.84 -3.77
N PRO A 734 20.90 -4.98 -2.73
CA PRO A 734 20.45 -4.88 -1.34
C PRO A 734 19.86 -3.53 -0.95
N TYR A 735 20.15 -2.46 -1.69
CA TYR A 735 19.61 -1.13 -1.41
C TYR A 735 18.14 -0.97 -1.83
N TYR A 736 17.67 -1.77 -2.79
CA TYR A 736 16.25 -1.73 -3.20
C TYR A 736 15.27 -2.09 -2.08
N TYR A 737 15.72 -2.68 -0.98
CA TYR A 737 14.91 -2.89 0.22
C TYR A 737 14.74 -1.63 1.07
N GLY A 738 15.52 -0.58 0.82
CA GLY A 738 15.43 0.69 1.53
C GLY A 738 14.14 1.46 1.25
N ASP A 739 13.96 2.56 1.96
CA ASP A 739 12.93 3.56 1.70
C ASP A 739 13.11 4.13 0.30
N TYR A 740 12.03 4.30 -0.43
CA TYR A 740 12.04 4.76 -1.81
C TYR A 740 11.65 6.24 -1.91
N TYR A 741 12.50 7.03 -2.53
CA TYR A 741 12.24 8.44 -2.81
C TYR A 741 12.44 8.75 -4.29
N PRO A 742 11.38 9.05 -5.07
CA PRO A 742 11.54 9.67 -6.38
C PRO A 742 12.18 11.06 -6.20
N LEU A 743 13.30 11.31 -6.86
CA LEU A 743 14.01 12.59 -6.80
C LEU A 743 13.66 13.53 -7.97
N THR A 744 12.91 13.01 -8.95
CA THR A 744 12.36 13.75 -10.08
C THR A 744 10.88 13.39 -10.23
N PRO A 745 10.04 14.26 -10.81
CA PRO A 745 8.68 13.89 -11.18
C PRO A 745 8.65 12.71 -12.16
N TYR A 746 7.54 11.95 -12.17
CA TYR A 746 7.27 10.98 -13.22
C TYR A 746 7.15 11.67 -14.58
N THR A 747 7.79 11.11 -15.60
CA THR A 747 7.68 11.66 -16.97
C THR A 747 7.98 10.59 -18.02
N THR A 748 7.29 10.67 -19.14
CA THR A 748 7.57 9.93 -20.38
C THR A 748 8.43 10.72 -21.37
N ASP A 749 8.76 11.97 -21.06
CA ASP A 749 9.54 12.86 -21.91
C ASP A 749 11.05 12.57 -21.79
N ASP A 750 11.70 12.23 -22.91
CA ASP A 750 13.10 11.89 -23.00
C ASP A 750 14.06 13.08 -22.86
N SER A 751 13.56 14.31 -22.81
CA SER A 751 14.36 15.51 -22.54
C SER A 751 14.69 15.73 -21.06
N PHE A 752 14.03 14.98 -20.14
CA PHE A 752 14.24 15.08 -18.69
C PHE A 752 15.19 14.00 -18.17
N TRP A 753 15.86 14.31 -17.08
CA TRP A 753 16.54 13.34 -16.26
C TRP A 753 15.55 12.60 -15.37
N VAL A 754 15.88 11.34 -15.04
CA VAL A 754 15.17 10.57 -14.03
C VAL A 754 16.13 10.19 -12.93
N ALA A 755 15.76 10.44 -11.67
CA ALA A 755 16.56 10.09 -10.52
C ALA A 755 15.69 9.53 -9.39
N ARG A 756 16.23 8.54 -8.68
CA ARG A 756 15.58 7.88 -7.55
C ARG A 756 16.59 7.50 -6.48
N GLN A 757 16.17 7.55 -5.23
CA GLN A 757 16.95 7.20 -4.06
C GLN A 757 16.34 6.00 -3.35
N PHE A 758 17.19 5.13 -2.85
CA PHE A 758 16.85 4.08 -1.89
C PHE A 758 17.68 4.31 -0.62
N ASP A 759 17.02 4.63 0.48
CA ASP A 759 17.65 4.95 1.76
C ASP A 759 17.47 3.83 2.78
N ARG A 760 18.51 3.52 3.53
CA ARG A 760 18.46 2.53 4.62
C ARG A 760 18.77 3.20 5.94
N PRO A 761 17.78 3.84 6.59
CA PRO A 761 18.03 4.68 7.76
C PRO A 761 18.63 3.90 8.94
N THR A 762 18.37 2.60 9.07
CA THR A 762 18.91 1.75 10.14
C THR A 762 20.41 1.51 10.01
N THR A 763 20.96 1.53 8.81
CA THR A 763 22.39 1.36 8.51
C THR A 763 23.09 2.68 8.21
N GLY A 764 22.32 3.74 8.00
CA GLY A 764 22.79 5.08 7.68
C GLY A 764 23.45 5.16 6.29
N ASP A 765 22.97 4.38 5.34
CA ASP A 765 23.51 4.35 3.98
C ASP A 765 22.38 4.27 2.93
N GLY A 766 22.71 4.51 1.67
CA GLY A 766 21.74 4.43 0.60
C GLY A 766 22.37 4.47 -0.78
N MET A 767 21.50 4.42 -1.78
CA MET A 767 21.84 4.40 -3.19
C MET A 767 21.01 5.43 -3.95
N VAL A 768 21.64 6.12 -4.89
CA VAL A 768 20.97 7.00 -5.87
C VAL A 768 21.24 6.46 -7.26
N GLN A 769 20.17 6.23 -8.02
CA GLN A 769 20.25 5.90 -9.45
C GLN A 769 19.82 7.11 -10.26
N VAL A 770 20.63 7.52 -11.23
CA VAL A 770 20.38 8.68 -12.06
C VAL A 770 20.53 8.34 -13.53
N PHE A 771 19.59 8.78 -14.35
CA PHE A 771 19.53 8.56 -15.78
C PHE A 771 19.41 9.91 -16.51
N ARG A 772 20.37 10.19 -17.40
CA ARG A 772 20.27 11.21 -18.43
C ARG A 772 19.68 10.55 -19.68
N ARG A 773 18.45 10.92 -20.04
CA ARG A 773 17.77 10.37 -21.22
C ARG A 773 18.31 10.93 -22.53
N SER A 774 17.94 10.30 -23.64
CA SER A 774 18.55 10.50 -24.97
C SER A 774 18.40 11.92 -25.54
N GLN A 775 17.38 12.67 -25.14
CA GLN A 775 17.12 14.03 -25.64
C GLN A 775 17.47 15.13 -24.62
N SER A 776 18.04 14.78 -23.45
CA SER A 776 18.33 15.78 -22.43
C SER A 776 19.51 16.68 -22.81
N PRO A 777 19.30 18.01 -22.91
CA PRO A 777 20.33 18.97 -23.33
C PRO A 777 21.36 19.26 -22.24
N ILE A 778 21.07 18.92 -20.96
CA ILE A 778 21.90 19.26 -19.81
C ILE A 778 22.77 18.07 -19.39
N GLU A 779 24.04 18.37 -18.99
CA GLU A 779 25.01 17.36 -18.53
C GLU A 779 25.18 17.32 -17.01
N LYS A 780 24.62 18.28 -16.29
CA LYS A 780 24.80 18.44 -14.84
C LYS A 780 23.47 18.71 -14.17
N ALA A 781 23.21 18.02 -13.07
CA ALA A 781 22.03 18.25 -12.23
C ALA A 781 22.41 18.07 -10.75
N ALA A 782 21.58 18.57 -9.84
CA ALA A 782 21.70 18.32 -8.40
C ALA A 782 20.35 17.78 -7.89
N PHE A 783 20.40 16.73 -7.07
CA PHE A 783 19.21 16.05 -6.56
C PHE A 783 19.18 16.09 -5.04
N LYS A 784 18.14 16.71 -4.46
CA LYS A 784 17.95 16.82 -3.02
C LYS A 784 17.61 15.44 -2.45
N LEU A 785 18.47 14.92 -1.58
CA LEU A 785 18.26 13.63 -0.93
C LEU A 785 17.33 13.77 0.28
N ARG A 786 16.64 12.70 0.59
CA ARG A 786 15.66 12.62 1.69
C ARG A 786 16.10 11.58 2.73
N GLY A 787 15.50 11.63 3.93
CA GLY A 787 15.74 10.65 4.99
C GLY A 787 17.08 10.78 5.71
N LEU A 788 17.92 11.77 5.37
CA LEU A 788 19.25 11.94 5.93
C LEU A 788 19.22 12.71 7.26
N ASP A 789 20.15 12.38 8.17
CA ASP A 789 20.42 13.20 9.34
C ASP A 789 21.16 14.49 8.91
N PRO A 790 20.56 15.69 9.07
CA PRO A 790 21.18 16.94 8.63
C PRO A 790 22.50 17.28 9.34
N SER A 791 22.72 16.74 10.54
CA SER A 791 23.91 16.97 11.36
C SER A 791 25.06 16.01 11.05
N ALA A 792 24.77 14.90 10.37
CA ALA A 792 25.77 13.88 10.08
C ALA A 792 26.59 14.20 8.83
N GLN A 793 27.79 13.61 8.75
CA GLN A 793 28.63 13.61 7.57
C GLN A 793 28.40 12.29 6.78
N TYR A 794 28.36 12.40 5.47
CA TYR A 794 28.21 11.27 4.56
C TYR A 794 29.40 11.19 3.60
N SER A 795 29.98 9.99 3.47
CA SER A 795 30.89 9.64 2.37
C SER A 795 30.04 9.21 1.16
N VAL A 796 30.37 9.77 0.01
CA VAL A 796 29.67 9.53 -1.27
C VAL A 796 30.65 8.96 -2.27
N SER A 797 30.32 7.83 -2.87
CA SER A 797 31.11 7.13 -3.90
C SER A 797 30.27 6.73 -5.10
N SER A 798 30.87 6.50 -6.26
CA SER A 798 30.18 6.10 -7.48
C SER A 798 30.77 4.80 -8.04
N LEU A 799 29.93 3.98 -8.69
CA LEU A 799 30.41 2.81 -9.46
C LEU A 799 31.19 3.20 -10.72
N ASP A 800 31.06 4.44 -11.16
CA ASP A 800 31.58 4.90 -12.47
C ASP A 800 32.86 5.71 -12.36
N SER A 801 33.21 6.18 -11.16
CA SER A 801 34.42 6.96 -10.95
C SER A 801 35.08 6.61 -9.62
N PRO A 802 36.43 6.52 -9.58
CA PRO A 802 37.14 6.28 -8.35
C PRO A 802 37.12 7.53 -7.44
N GLY A 803 37.19 7.29 -6.13
CA GLY A 803 37.26 8.32 -5.11
C GLY A 803 35.95 8.47 -4.31
N GLU A 804 36.09 9.19 -3.20
CA GLU A 804 35.03 9.51 -2.28
C GLU A 804 34.95 11.02 -2.09
N ALA A 805 33.75 11.55 -2.04
CA ALA A 805 33.50 12.93 -1.62
C ALA A 805 32.75 12.92 -0.28
N LYS A 806 32.91 14.00 0.50
CA LYS A 806 32.19 14.14 1.78
C LYS A 806 31.23 15.31 1.69
N PHE A 807 30.04 15.11 2.22
CA PHE A 807 28.99 16.10 2.33
C PHE A 807 28.31 15.98 3.69
N SER A 808 27.84 17.09 4.24
CA SER A 808 26.89 17.01 5.36
C SER A 808 25.51 16.57 4.86
N GLY A 809 24.72 15.94 5.74
CA GLY A 809 23.32 15.61 5.40
C GLY A 809 22.51 16.84 5.03
N ARG A 810 22.81 17.99 5.66
CA ARG A 810 22.20 19.28 5.33
C ARG A 810 22.51 19.72 3.90
N GLU A 811 23.76 19.65 3.46
CA GLU A 811 24.15 19.99 2.07
C GLU A 811 23.42 19.09 1.07
N LEU A 812 23.35 17.78 1.32
CA LEU A 812 22.65 16.84 0.44
C LEU A 812 21.14 17.08 0.40
N ALA A 813 20.53 17.50 1.51
CA ALA A 813 19.09 17.79 1.59
C ALA A 813 18.73 19.17 1.01
N GLU A 814 19.52 20.22 1.24
CA GLU A 814 19.19 21.59 0.85
C GLU A 814 19.71 21.95 -0.55
N HIS A 815 20.96 21.59 -0.86
CA HIS A 815 21.62 21.89 -2.14
C HIS A 815 21.62 20.73 -3.12
N GLY A 816 21.49 19.51 -2.59
CA GLY A 816 21.40 18.28 -3.38
C GLY A 816 22.75 17.66 -3.73
N LEU A 817 22.71 16.39 -4.13
CA LEU A 817 23.84 15.62 -4.63
C LEU A 817 24.17 16.07 -6.06
N PRO A 818 25.36 16.66 -6.31
CA PRO A 818 25.74 17.06 -7.67
C PRO A 818 26.10 15.83 -8.52
N VAL A 819 25.52 15.73 -9.71
CA VAL A 819 25.75 14.63 -10.65
C VAL A 819 26.11 15.18 -12.02
N VAL A 820 27.12 14.58 -12.65
CA VAL A 820 27.54 14.88 -14.02
C VAL A 820 27.47 13.59 -14.85
N ILE A 821 26.71 13.61 -15.94
CA ILE A 821 26.64 12.52 -16.92
C ILE A 821 26.91 13.11 -18.31
N LYS A 822 28.07 12.80 -18.88
CA LYS A 822 28.45 13.29 -20.21
C LYS A 822 27.80 12.47 -21.33
N ASP A 823 27.67 11.16 -21.10
CA ASP A 823 27.06 10.26 -22.07
C ASP A 823 25.56 10.56 -22.23
N GLN A 824 25.06 10.43 -23.47
CA GLN A 824 23.67 10.72 -23.84
C GLN A 824 23.16 9.63 -24.82
N PRO A 825 22.32 8.68 -24.35
CA PRO A 825 21.88 8.50 -22.97
C PRO A 825 22.99 7.99 -22.05
N GLY A 826 22.84 8.22 -20.74
CA GLY A 826 23.78 7.76 -19.72
C GLY A 826 23.12 7.47 -18.38
N ALA A 827 23.76 6.62 -17.57
CA ALA A 827 23.27 6.22 -16.26
C ALA A 827 24.42 6.11 -15.25
N VAL A 828 24.21 6.58 -14.02
CA VAL A 828 25.17 6.44 -12.93
C VAL A 828 24.50 5.86 -11.68
N ILE A 829 25.27 5.12 -10.88
CA ILE A 829 24.88 4.63 -9.56
C ILE A 829 25.84 5.20 -8.52
N ILE A 830 25.26 5.85 -7.52
CA ILE A 830 26.00 6.54 -6.45
C ILE A 830 25.57 5.94 -5.13
N PHE A 831 26.51 5.62 -4.27
CA PHE A 831 26.27 5.20 -2.89
C PHE A 831 26.67 6.31 -1.94
N TYR A 832 25.93 6.41 -0.83
CA TYR A 832 26.30 7.26 0.29
C TYR A 832 26.24 6.48 1.59
N LYS A 833 27.08 6.85 2.53
CA LYS A 833 27.12 6.20 3.84
C LYS A 833 27.50 7.21 4.92
N GLN A 834 26.78 7.20 6.02
CA GLN A 834 27.05 8.02 7.18
C GLN A 834 28.43 7.67 7.75
N VAL A 835 29.25 8.68 7.95
CA VAL A 835 30.57 8.55 8.59
C VAL A 835 30.35 8.51 10.10
N LYS A 836 30.60 7.35 10.71
CA LYS A 836 30.54 7.24 12.18
C LYS A 836 31.65 8.09 12.74
N GLY A 837 31.32 9.05 13.59
CA GLY A 837 32.33 9.81 14.34
C GLY A 837 33.16 8.85 15.20
N THR A 838 34.43 8.93 15.11
CA THR A 838 35.31 8.33 16.13
C THR A 838 35.12 9.15 17.41
N HIS A 839 34.31 8.65 18.36
CA HIS A 839 34.22 9.14 19.72
C HIS A 839 35.48 8.74 20.51
#